data_0d02746eed607bde42ac8478e8c70ba1
#
_entry.id   0d02746eed607bde42ac8478e8c70ba1
#
_cell.length_a   1.000
_cell.length_b   1.000
_cell.length_c   1.000
_cell.angle_alpha   90.00
_cell.angle_beta   90.00
_cell.angle_gamma   90.00
#
_symmetry.space_group_name_H-M   'P 1'
#
loop_
_entity.id
_entity.type
_entity.pdbx_description
1 polymer ?
#
loop_
_entity_poly.entity_id
_entity_poly.type
_entity_poly.pdbx_seq_one_letter_code
_entity_poly.pdbx_strand_id
1 'polypeptide(L)'
;MAKEKKETPLMTQYNTIKAKYPDALLLFRVGDFYETFGTDAIRTSQILGIVLTKRANGEGHIELAGFPHHSVDTYLPKLVRAGLRVAICDQLEDPKGVKGIVKRGVTELVTPGVTFNEQVLTSKKNNFLLSIHKQKEKYGLALVDVSTGEFLTSEGNLEQLLHIVGTFDPSEVIYQRTKELPAQLKNRNSFKLEDWAFQYNYAYEKLTNHFKTNSLKGFGIEDLKLGIVAAGAIFAYLVEDTHHALLQHITKIKLIPKDDYLMMDHFTLRNLEIVYSSSQQGKSLLDIIDKTSTPMGGRLLRRRLILPLKSVNEINRRLDLIEFFNKEENLKYEILQLLKSISDLDRLMGKLAAEKISPKELGYLRHSLINIRTIKELLQPHDEVLTWLSPLINLDELIEYLVNYLNDELPVNISKGNVIKTGISEELDHLRGLQTKGKGFLDEMCDREVKRTGITSLKISFNNVFGYFIEVRNSHKDKVPEDWIRKQTLVNAERYITEELKEYEEQILGAEEKISKIEHLLYRKVCENVMIYIDQIQENSKIIAELDCGVGLSELAVSESYTKPVLNEGFEIDLKEARHPIIENALPLGEKYIPNDLFLSKDSQQIIMVTGPNMAGKSAILRQTAIICLMAQIGSFVPAKHAEIGVLDKIFTRVGATDNISSGESTFMVEMNEAANILNNISERSLILLDEIGRGTSTYDGVSIAWAIAEYLHQHPTQPKTLFATHYHELNEMTVNFERIKNFHVSIQEHKGSIIFLRKLLSGGSEHSFGIHVAKLAGMPAKVVNRANEVLKTLEKSRSHSGSKDSAKAITDESMQLSFFQLDDPVLENIREELLKIDINTLTPIEALMKLNSIKKMIGR
;
A
#
# COMPACT_ATOMS: atom_id res chain seq x y z
N MET A 1 -28.98 -16.72 -45.17
CA MET A 1 -29.15 -17.25 -43.80
C MET A 1 -27.95 -18.13 -43.48
N ALA A 2 -27.03 -17.65 -42.65
CA ALA A 2 -25.91 -18.47 -42.20
C ALA A 2 -26.49 -19.55 -41.27
N LYS A 3 -26.15 -20.82 -41.50
CA LYS A 3 -26.52 -21.94 -40.64
C LYS A 3 -25.96 -21.62 -39.25
N GLU A 4 -26.78 -21.50 -38.23
CA GLU A 4 -26.37 -21.46 -36.82
C GLU A 4 -25.52 -22.72 -36.56
N LYS A 5 -24.25 -22.53 -36.24
CA LYS A 5 -23.36 -23.62 -35.80
C LYS A 5 -23.96 -24.17 -34.51
N LYS A 6 -24.38 -25.43 -34.51
CA LYS A 6 -24.83 -26.14 -33.30
C LYS A 6 -23.71 -26.22 -32.30
N GLU A 7 -23.76 -25.35 -31.30
CA GLU A 7 -22.83 -25.41 -30.15
C GLU A 7 -23.13 -26.66 -29.30
N THR A 8 -22.13 -27.13 -28.59
CA THR A 8 -22.34 -28.21 -27.61
C THR A 8 -23.14 -27.65 -26.44
N PRO A 9 -23.98 -28.47 -25.78
CA PRO A 9 -24.78 -28.01 -24.64
C PRO A 9 -23.94 -27.42 -23.50
N LEU A 10 -22.71 -27.87 -23.29
CA LEU A 10 -21.77 -27.31 -22.34
C LEU A 10 -21.38 -25.87 -22.72
N MET A 11 -21.07 -25.64 -24.00
CA MET A 11 -20.71 -24.31 -24.48
C MET A 11 -21.89 -23.34 -24.47
N THR A 12 -23.08 -23.82 -24.72
CA THR A 12 -24.32 -23.03 -24.59
C THR A 12 -24.48 -22.55 -23.13
N GLN A 13 -24.24 -23.43 -22.15
CA GLN A 13 -24.27 -23.07 -20.72
C GLN A 13 -23.17 -22.06 -20.38
N TYR A 14 -21.94 -22.28 -20.86
CA TYR A 14 -20.80 -21.36 -20.68
C TYR A 14 -21.13 -19.97 -21.25
N ASN A 15 -21.59 -19.89 -22.49
CA ASN A 15 -21.88 -18.63 -23.16
C ASN A 15 -23.02 -17.86 -22.48
N THR A 16 -24.03 -18.60 -21.98
CA THR A 16 -25.15 -18.01 -21.21
C THR A 16 -24.65 -17.37 -19.91
N ILE A 17 -23.74 -18.01 -19.21
CA ILE A 17 -23.13 -17.49 -17.98
C ILE A 17 -22.17 -16.35 -18.32
N LYS A 18 -21.29 -16.51 -19.30
CA LYS A 18 -20.34 -15.50 -19.73
C LYS A 18 -21.02 -14.19 -20.17
N ALA A 19 -22.17 -14.27 -20.81
CA ALA A 19 -22.95 -13.11 -21.21
C ALA A 19 -23.44 -12.25 -20.03
N LYS A 20 -23.57 -12.85 -18.82
CA LYS A 20 -23.90 -12.11 -17.59
C LYS A 20 -22.67 -11.42 -16.97
N TYR A 21 -21.46 -11.92 -17.25
CA TYR A 21 -20.20 -11.42 -16.72
C TYR A 21 -19.21 -11.13 -17.86
N PRO A 22 -19.51 -10.23 -18.79
CA PRO A 22 -18.70 -10.00 -19.99
C PRO A 22 -17.30 -9.53 -19.67
N ASP A 23 -17.15 -8.73 -18.62
CA ASP A 23 -15.89 -8.12 -18.21
C ASP A 23 -15.05 -9.00 -17.26
N ALA A 24 -15.57 -10.15 -16.81
CA ALA A 24 -14.89 -11.06 -15.92
C ALA A 24 -14.35 -12.28 -16.68
N LEU A 25 -13.16 -12.74 -16.33
CA LEU A 25 -12.62 -14.02 -16.78
C LEU A 25 -13.39 -15.14 -16.08
N LEU A 26 -14.00 -16.06 -16.85
CA LEU A 26 -14.85 -17.10 -16.29
C LEU A 26 -14.06 -18.41 -16.08
N LEU A 27 -13.81 -18.77 -14.82
CA LEU A 27 -13.31 -20.08 -14.43
C LEU A 27 -14.48 -21.06 -14.34
N PHE A 28 -14.65 -21.87 -15.35
CA PHE A 28 -15.83 -22.74 -15.50
C PHE A 28 -15.50 -24.17 -15.10
N ARG A 29 -16.16 -24.70 -14.07
CA ARG A 29 -15.91 -26.03 -13.53
C ARG A 29 -16.36 -27.13 -14.49
N VAL A 30 -15.41 -27.96 -14.97
CA VAL A 30 -15.69 -29.13 -15.81
C VAL A 30 -14.99 -30.34 -15.17
N GLY A 31 -15.78 -31.17 -14.49
CA GLY A 31 -15.23 -32.29 -13.70
C GLY A 31 -14.25 -31.78 -12.64
N ASP A 32 -13.01 -32.26 -12.71
CA ASP A 32 -11.95 -31.92 -11.75
C ASP A 32 -11.12 -30.70 -12.15
N PHE A 33 -11.52 -29.96 -13.21
CA PHE A 33 -10.80 -28.80 -13.72
C PHE A 33 -11.64 -27.55 -13.68
N TYR A 34 -10.98 -26.38 -13.50
CA TYR A 34 -11.47 -25.10 -13.97
C TYR A 34 -10.95 -24.85 -15.36
N GLU A 35 -11.86 -24.70 -16.32
CA GLU A 35 -11.55 -24.45 -17.73
C GLU A 35 -11.96 -23.02 -18.12
N THR A 36 -11.18 -22.39 -18.97
CA THR A 36 -11.47 -21.11 -19.61
C THR A 36 -11.51 -21.30 -21.11
N PHE A 37 -12.35 -20.55 -21.84
CA PHE A 37 -12.56 -20.71 -23.26
C PHE A 37 -12.36 -19.42 -24.04
N GLY A 38 -11.98 -19.54 -25.33
CA GLY A 38 -11.81 -18.43 -26.26
C GLY A 38 -10.79 -17.38 -25.78
N THR A 39 -11.18 -16.11 -25.76
CA THR A 39 -10.32 -14.99 -25.31
C THR A 39 -9.87 -15.11 -23.87
N ASP A 40 -10.72 -15.65 -22.98
CA ASP A 40 -10.37 -15.90 -21.59
C ASP A 40 -9.27 -16.97 -21.48
N ALA A 41 -9.30 -18.01 -22.32
CA ALA A 41 -8.28 -19.06 -22.36
C ALA A 41 -6.90 -18.51 -22.77
N ILE A 42 -6.87 -17.64 -23.77
CA ILE A 42 -5.64 -17.00 -24.25
C ILE A 42 -5.02 -16.15 -23.13
N ARG A 43 -5.83 -15.30 -22.45
CA ARG A 43 -5.38 -14.48 -21.33
C ARG A 43 -4.90 -15.33 -20.14
N THR A 44 -5.66 -16.38 -19.81
CA THR A 44 -5.31 -17.31 -18.72
C THR A 44 -3.97 -17.99 -18.99
N SER A 45 -3.78 -18.51 -20.21
CA SER A 45 -2.52 -19.13 -20.62
C SER A 45 -1.33 -18.19 -20.53
N GLN A 46 -1.47 -16.95 -21.00
CA GLN A 46 -0.41 -15.93 -20.96
C GLN A 46 -0.01 -15.54 -19.53
N ILE A 47 -1.01 -15.30 -18.64
CA ILE A 47 -0.74 -14.85 -17.28
C ILE A 47 -0.21 -15.98 -16.39
N LEU A 48 -0.80 -17.17 -16.51
CA LEU A 48 -0.46 -18.31 -15.66
C LEU A 48 0.73 -19.13 -16.17
N GLY A 49 1.12 -18.96 -17.44
CA GLY A 49 2.16 -19.77 -18.08
C GLY A 49 1.74 -21.23 -18.30
N ILE A 50 0.43 -21.51 -18.43
CA ILE A 50 -0.12 -22.85 -18.67
C ILE A 50 -0.41 -23.07 -20.15
N VAL A 51 -0.49 -24.34 -20.57
CA VAL A 51 -0.67 -24.73 -21.97
C VAL A 51 -2.02 -24.27 -22.51
N LEU A 52 -2.00 -23.59 -23.66
CA LEU A 52 -3.19 -23.28 -24.45
C LEU A 52 -3.49 -24.43 -25.40
N THR A 53 -4.65 -25.04 -25.24
CA THR A 53 -5.12 -26.17 -26.08
C THR A 53 -6.39 -25.78 -26.84
N LYS A 54 -6.97 -26.72 -27.55
CA LYS A 54 -8.24 -26.53 -28.27
C LYS A 54 -9.21 -27.65 -27.94
N ARG A 55 -10.49 -27.28 -27.75
CA ARG A 55 -11.59 -28.23 -27.53
C ARG A 55 -12.54 -28.20 -28.71
N ALA A 56 -13.03 -29.36 -29.07
CA ALA A 56 -14.06 -29.47 -30.10
C ALA A 56 -15.38 -28.86 -29.65
N ASN A 57 -15.99 -27.99 -30.47
CA ASN A 57 -17.28 -27.36 -30.23
C ASN A 57 -18.14 -27.45 -31.49
N GLY A 58 -18.96 -28.50 -31.56
CA GLY A 58 -19.71 -28.83 -32.78
C GLY A 58 -18.80 -29.12 -33.98
N GLU A 59 -18.96 -28.33 -35.04
CA GLU A 59 -18.12 -28.46 -36.27
C GLU A 59 -16.81 -27.64 -36.19
N GLY A 60 -16.51 -26.98 -35.07
CA GLY A 60 -15.34 -26.14 -34.88
C GLY A 60 -14.51 -26.50 -33.64
N HIS A 61 -13.47 -25.69 -33.39
CA HIS A 61 -12.66 -25.76 -32.20
C HIS A 61 -12.64 -24.41 -31.51
N ILE A 62 -12.56 -24.43 -30.18
CA ILE A 62 -12.42 -23.22 -29.33
C ILE A 62 -11.14 -23.36 -28.48
N GLU A 63 -10.44 -22.28 -28.28
CA GLU A 63 -9.28 -22.24 -27.40
C GLU A 63 -9.69 -22.62 -25.98
N LEU A 64 -8.83 -23.40 -25.31
CA LEU A 64 -9.01 -23.93 -23.97
C LEU A 64 -7.72 -23.79 -23.18
N ALA A 65 -7.82 -23.23 -21.98
CA ALA A 65 -6.79 -23.33 -20.95
C ALA A 65 -7.45 -23.69 -19.62
N GLY A 66 -6.83 -24.53 -18.83
CA GLY A 66 -7.41 -24.94 -17.55
C GLY A 66 -6.38 -25.54 -16.60
N PHE A 67 -6.80 -25.66 -15.35
CA PHE A 67 -6.01 -26.22 -14.26
C PHE A 67 -6.91 -27.01 -13.30
N PRO A 68 -6.34 -27.96 -12.53
CA PRO A 68 -7.11 -28.74 -11.56
C PRO A 68 -7.81 -27.85 -10.53
N HIS A 69 -9.07 -28.13 -10.22
CA HIS A 69 -9.88 -27.26 -9.34
C HIS A 69 -9.28 -27.07 -7.94
N HIS A 70 -8.61 -28.10 -7.40
CA HIS A 70 -7.93 -28.03 -6.11
C HIS A 70 -6.73 -27.09 -6.08
N SER A 71 -6.28 -26.64 -7.26
CA SER A 71 -5.17 -25.67 -7.42
C SER A 71 -5.65 -24.23 -7.60
N VAL A 72 -6.94 -23.96 -7.43
CA VAL A 72 -7.52 -22.59 -7.59
C VAL A 72 -6.80 -21.57 -6.71
N ASP A 73 -6.49 -21.92 -5.47
CA ASP A 73 -5.79 -21.04 -4.54
C ASP A 73 -4.38 -20.64 -4.99
N THR A 74 -3.76 -21.42 -5.90
CA THR A 74 -2.45 -21.11 -6.46
C THR A 74 -2.56 -20.22 -7.71
N TYR A 75 -3.59 -20.40 -8.53
CA TYR A 75 -3.71 -19.74 -9.83
C TYR A 75 -4.59 -18.49 -9.80
N LEU A 76 -5.67 -18.48 -9.04
CA LEU A 76 -6.56 -17.33 -8.87
C LEU A 76 -5.83 -16.06 -8.44
N PRO A 77 -4.91 -16.09 -7.45
CA PRO A 77 -4.16 -14.90 -7.06
C PRO A 77 -3.36 -14.25 -8.18
N LYS A 78 -2.79 -15.04 -9.08
CA LYS A 78 -2.02 -14.52 -10.22
C LYS A 78 -2.91 -13.76 -11.20
N LEU A 79 -4.12 -14.26 -11.47
CA LEU A 79 -5.10 -13.62 -12.35
C LEU A 79 -5.59 -12.30 -11.74
N VAL A 80 -5.93 -12.31 -10.44
CA VAL A 80 -6.44 -11.13 -9.74
C VAL A 80 -5.35 -10.06 -9.60
N ARG A 81 -4.10 -10.44 -9.29
CA ARG A 81 -2.96 -9.51 -9.26
C ARG A 81 -2.64 -8.88 -10.62
N ALA A 82 -2.97 -9.58 -11.71
CA ALA A 82 -2.89 -9.02 -13.06
C ALA A 82 -4.02 -8.02 -13.38
N GLY A 83 -4.86 -7.66 -12.40
CA GLY A 83 -5.95 -6.71 -12.54
C GLY A 83 -7.23 -7.30 -13.11
N LEU A 84 -7.35 -8.62 -13.21
CA LEU A 84 -8.55 -9.25 -13.77
C LEU A 84 -9.63 -9.47 -12.70
N ARG A 85 -10.88 -9.30 -13.11
CA ARG A 85 -12.06 -9.78 -12.40
C ARG A 85 -12.26 -11.24 -12.78
N VAL A 86 -12.42 -12.13 -11.83
CA VAL A 86 -12.49 -13.58 -12.04
C VAL A 86 -13.78 -14.13 -11.46
N ALA A 87 -14.67 -14.62 -12.31
CA ALA A 87 -15.91 -15.29 -11.92
C ALA A 87 -15.65 -16.79 -11.74
N ILE A 88 -15.84 -17.28 -10.53
CA ILE A 88 -15.74 -18.70 -10.20
C ILE A 88 -17.10 -19.34 -10.43
N CYS A 89 -17.18 -20.27 -11.37
CA CYS A 89 -18.40 -20.97 -11.76
C CYS A 89 -18.31 -22.44 -11.38
N ASP A 90 -19.03 -22.82 -10.34
CA ASP A 90 -19.07 -24.18 -9.82
C ASP A 90 -20.32 -24.95 -10.22
N GLN A 91 -20.28 -26.27 -10.01
CA GLN A 91 -21.40 -27.17 -10.14
C GLN A 91 -22.34 -26.99 -8.96
N LEU A 92 -23.62 -26.70 -9.23
CA LEU A 92 -24.66 -26.48 -8.21
C LEU A 92 -25.39 -27.77 -7.83
N GLU A 93 -25.08 -28.89 -8.49
CA GLU A 93 -25.73 -30.19 -8.31
C GLU A 93 -24.66 -31.29 -8.24
N ASP A 94 -24.95 -32.38 -7.48
CA ASP A 94 -24.06 -33.53 -7.46
C ASP A 94 -24.08 -34.27 -8.81
N PRO A 95 -22.91 -34.42 -9.48
CA PRO A 95 -22.83 -35.12 -10.76
C PRO A 95 -23.38 -36.57 -10.73
N LYS A 96 -23.34 -37.22 -9.55
CA LYS A 96 -23.79 -38.64 -9.41
C LYS A 96 -25.30 -38.82 -9.52
N GLY A 97 -26.08 -37.74 -9.34
CA GLY A 97 -27.55 -37.79 -9.34
C GLY A 97 -28.20 -37.28 -10.62
N VAL A 98 -27.46 -36.73 -11.58
CA VAL A 98 -28.04 -36.00 -12.73
C VAL A 98 -27.87 -36.77 -14.02
N LYS A 99 -28.99 -37.07 -14.73
CA LYS A 99 -29.00 -37.54 -16.10
C LYS A 99 -28.86 -36.35 -17.06
N GLY A 100 -27.63 -36.03 -17.48
CA GLY A 100 -27.39 -34.92 -18.42
C GLY A 100 -26.28 -33.98 -17.98
N ILE A 101 -26.36 -32.70 -18.39
CA ILE A 101 -25.34 -31.70 -18.04
C ILE A 101 -25.69 -31.13 -16.66
N VAL A 102 -24.72 -31.23 -15.75
CA VAL A 102 -24.80 -30.64 -14.40
C VAL A 102 -25.01 -29.13 -14.50
N LYS A 103 -25.96 -28.59 -13.73
CA LYS A 103 -26.20 -27.16 -13.64
C LYS A 103 -25.03 -26.46 -12.94
N ARG A 104 -24.59 -25.35 -13.52
CA ARG A 104 -23.50 -24.50 -13.01
C ARG A 104 -23.98 -23.09 -12.82
N GLY A 105 -23.32 -22.40 -11.90
CA GLY A 105 -23.57 -20.98 -11.61
C GLY A 105 -22.32 -20.31 -11.05
N VAL A 106 -22.24 -19.00 -11.18
CA VAL A 106 -21.20 -18.22 -10.53
C VAL A 106 -21.50 -18.20 -9.03
N THR A 107 -20.55 -18.73 -8.25
CA THR A 107 -20.62 -18.77 -6.80
C THR A 107 -19.91 -17.59 -6.17
N GLU A 108 -18.90 -17.05 -6.83
CA GLU A 108 -18.13 -15.91 -6.34
C GLU A 108 -17.52 -15.14 -7.52
N LEU A 109 -17.50 -13.81 -7.42
CA LEU A 109 -16.73 -12.94 -8.30
C LEU A 109 -15.59 -12.30 -7.49
N VAL A 110 -14.37 -12.73 -7.76
CA VAL A 110 -13.17 -12.21 -7.11
C VAL A 110 -12.58 -11.09 -7.96
N THR A 111 -12.33 -9.94 -7.34
CA THR A 111 -11.79 -8.75 -8.02
C THR A 111 -10.57 -8.22 -7.28
N PRO A 112 -9.77 -7.33 -7.89
CA PRO A 112 -8.63 -6.72 -7.21
C PRO A 112 -8.98 -6.03 -5.90
N GLY A 113 -10.16 -5.40 -5.80
CA GLY A 113 -10.65 -4.70 -4.60
C GLY A 113 -11.47 -5.57 -3.65
N VAL A 114 -11.93 -6.76 -4.09
CA VAL A 114 -12.81 -7.63 -3.31
C VAL A 114 -12.25 -9.04 -3.30
N THR A 115 -11.51 -9.36 -2.23
CA THR A 115 -10.92 -10.68 -2.02
C THR A 115 -10.63 -10.96 -0.55
N PHE A 116 -10.79 -12.22 -0.13
CA PHE A 116 -10.35 -12.75 1.17
C PHE A 116 -9.11 -13.64 1.06
N ASN A 117 -8.60 -13.83 -0.15
CA ASN A 117 -7.48 -14.74 -0.38
C ASN A 117 -6.16 -14.09 0.07
N GLU A 118 -5.53 -14.67 1.08
CA GLU A 118 -4.28 -14.17 1.67
C GLU A 118 -3.11 -14.11 0.67
N GLN A 119 -3.13 -14.96 -0.36
CA GLN A 119 -2.10 -14.92 -1.39
C GLN A 119 -2.26 -13.71 -2.34
N VAL A 120 -3.45 -13.10 -2.44
CA VAL A 120 -3.67 -11.84 -3.15
C VAL A 120 -3.30 -10.66 -2.28
N LEU A 121 -3.64 -10.72 -1.00
CA LEU A 121 -3.51 -9.65 -0.02
C LEU A 121 -2.05 -9.53 0.48
N THR A 122 -1.61 -8.30 0.72
CA THR A 122 -0.39 -8.03 1.48
C THR A 122 -0.76 -7.89 2.96
N SER A 123 -0.05 -8.56 3.86
CA SER A 123 -0.44 -8.65 5.29
C SER A 123 -0.53 -7.27 5.96
N LYS A 124 0.45 -6.42 5.77
CA LYS A 124 0.56 -5.08 6.40
C LYS A 124 0.02 -3.94 5.52
N LYS A 125 -0.78 -4.24 4.48
CA LYS A 125 -1.44 -3.25 3.61
C LYS A 125 -2.93 -3.55 3.52
N ASN A 126 -3.76 -2.50 3.60
CA ASN A 126 -5.19 -2.59 3.31
C ASN A 126 -5.42 -2.79 1.80
N ASN A 127 -6.52 -3.46 1.47
CA ASN A 127 -6.96 -3.68 0.08
C ASN A 127 -8.26 -2.92 -0.19
N PHE A 128 -8.17 -1.64 -0.46
CA PHE A 128 -9.35 -0.80 -0.60
C PHE A 128 -10.03 -0.92 -1.97
N LEU A 129 -11.34 -1.07 -1.93
CA LEU A 129 -12.27 -0.75 -3.01
C LEU A 129 -12.76 0.68 -2.81
N LEU A 130 -12.64 1.54 -3.82
CA LEU A 130 -13.10 2.92 -3.81
C LEU A 130 -14.37 3.07 -4.64
N SER A 131 -15.41 3.68 -4.08
CA SER A 131 -16.57 4.16 -4.80
C SER A 131 -16.54 5.68 -4.98
N ILE A 132 -16.84 6.15 -6.19
CA ILE A 132 -16.86 7.57 -6.53
C ILE A 132 -18.23 7.94 -7.06
N HIS A 133 -18.86 8.93 -6.44
CA HIS A 133 -20.07 9.57 -6.95
C HIS A 133 -19.81 11.05 -7.25
N LYS A 134 -20.04 11.49 -8.48
CA LYS A 134 -19.87 12.89 -8.92
C LYS A 134 -21.20 13.59 -9.08
N GLN A 135 -21.34 14.77 -8.43
CA GLN A 135 -22.45 15.68 -8.63
C GLN A 135 -21.93 17.10 -8.84
N LYS A 136 -22.06 17.64 -10.05
CA LYS A 136 -21.43 18.92 -10.46
C LYS A 136 -19.92 18.85 -10.23
N GLU A 137 -19.35 19.79 -9.46
CA GLU A 137 -17.92 19.86 -9.11
C GLU A 137 -17.56 19.17 -7.79
N LYS A 138 -18.54 18.53 -7.12
CA LYS A 138 -18.31 17.81 -5.87
C LYS A 138 -18.31 16.30 -6.08
N TYR A 139 -17.52 15.62 -5.26
CA TYR A 139 -17.35 14.17 -5.25
C TYR A 139 -17.72 13.62 -3.88
N GLY A 140 -18.52 12.57 -3.85
CA GLY A 140 -18.67 11.68 -2.71
C GLY A 140 -17.77 10.48 -2.88
N LEU A 141 -17.13 10.07 -1.81
CA LEU A 141 -16.13 9.01 -1.78
C LEU A 141 -16.48 8.01 -0.69
N ALA A 142 -16.28 6.73 -0.98
CA ALA A 142 -16.31 5.70 0.04
C ALA A 142 -15.24 4.65 -0.26
N LEU A 143 -14.52 4.24 0.78
CA LEU A 143 -13.45 3.24 0.73
C LEU A 143 -13.81 2.09 1.65
N VAL A 144 -13.75 0.85 1.17
CA VAL A 144 -13.91 -0.33 2.00
C VAL A 144 -12.78 -1.32 1.77
N ASP A 145 -12.24 -1.86 2.83
CA ASP A 145 -11.41 -3.08 2.80
C ASP A 145 -12.28 -4.25 3.27
N VAL A 146 -12.76 -5.03 2.32
CA VAL A 146 -13.68 -6.16 2.61
C VAL A 146 -13.00 -7.22 3.47
N SER A 147 -11.67 -7.36 3.39
CA SER A 147 -10.95 -8.36 4.17
C SER A 147 -10.86 -8.01 5.65
N THR A 148 -10.85 -6.73 6.01
CA THR A 148 -10.70 -6.25 7.40
C THR A 148 -11.97 -5.64 7.97
N GLY A 149 -12.94 -5.31 7.13
CA GLY A 149 -14.17 -4.61 7.53
C GLY A 149 -13.98 -3.09 7.73
N GLU A 150 -12.83 -2.53 7.36
CA GLU A 150 -12.62 -1.10 7.46
C GLU A 150 -13.42 -0.36 6.39
N PHE A 151 -14.25 0.62 6.82
CA PHE A 151 -15.11 1.39 5.94
C PHE A 151 -15.03 2.88 6.24
N LEU A 152 -14.64 3.65 5.22
CA LEU A 152 -14.37 5.08 5.31
C LEU A 152 -15.20 5.84 4.28
N THR A 153 -15.61 7.08 4.59
CA THR A 153 -16.30 7.96 3.63
C THR A 153 -15.86 9.41 3.76
N SER A 154 -16.00 10.17 2.68
CA SER A 154 -15.71 11.60 2.64
C SER A 154 -16.45 12.29 1.50
N GLU A 155 -16.50 13.62 1.54
CA GLU A 155 -16.94 14.46 0.42
C GLU A 155 -15.92 15.55 0.14
N GLY A 156 -15.76 15.95 -1.12
CA GLY A 156 -14.83 17.01 -1.47
C GLY A 156 -14.86 17.44 -2.93
N ASN A 157 -13.91 18.26 -3.30
CA ASN A 157 -13.62 18.65 -4.66
C ASN A 157 -12.69 17.61 -5.35
N LEU A 158 -12.33 17.86 -6.61
CA LEU A 158 -11.42 16.99 -7.36
C LEU A 158 -10.05 16.83 -6.69
N GLU A 159 -9.51 17.89 -6.13
CA GLU A 159 -8.21 17.88 -5.45
C GLU A 159 -8.22 16.94 -4.23
N GLN A 160 -9.26 17.04 -3.40
CA GLN A 160 -9.45 16.16 -2.25
C GLN A 160 -9.67 14.70 -2.66
N LEU A 161 -10.39 14.44 -3.75
CA LEU A 161 -10.50 13.11 -4.34
C LEU A 161 -9.12 12.55 -4.70
N LEU A 162 -8.32 13.32 -5.46
CA LEU A 162 -7.01 12.87 -5.90
C LEU A 162 -6.06 12.66 -4.73
N HIS A 163 -6.15 13.51 -3.70
CA HIS A 163 -5.40 13.34 -2.45
C HIS A 163 -5.76 12.01 -1.76
N ILE A 164 -7.04 11.72 -1.54
CA ILE A 164 -7.50 10.47 -0.91
C ILE A 164 -7.07 9.25 -1.73
N VAL A 165 -7.22 9.32 -3.06
CA VAL A 165 -6.79 8.23 -3.94
C VAL A 165 -5.27 8.01 -3.87
N GLY A 166 -4.48 9.08 -3.85
CA GLY A 166 -3.03 9.01 -3.71
C GLY A 166 -2.58 8.45 -2.34
N THR A 167 -3.31 8.81 -1.29
CA THR A 167 -3.03 8.41 0.11
C THR A 167 -3.38 6.95 0.36
N PHE A 168 -4.59 6.51 -0.01
CA PHE A 168 -5.09 5.16 0.30
C PHE A 168 -4.76 4.12 -0.78
N ASP A 169 -4.39 4.55 -1.98
CA ASP A 169 -3.99 3.71 -3.12
C ASP A 169 -4.94 2.52 -3.35
N PRO A 170 -6.23 2.77 -3.69
CA PRO A 170 -7.22 1.73 -3.85
C PRO A 170 -6.88 0.79 -5.01
N SER A 171 -7.13 -0.51 -4.81
CA SER A 171 -6.86 -1.57 -5.78
C SER A 171 -7.89 -1.61 -6.92
N GLU A 172 -9.10 -1.09 -6.65
CA GLU A 172 -10.21 -1.04 -7.60
C GLU A 172 -11.07 0.19 -7.35
N VAL A 173 -11.64 0.76 -8.42
CA VAL A 173 -12.51 1.94 -8.38
C VAL A 173 -13.84 1.61 -9.03
N ILE A 174 -14.96 1.85 -8.34
CA ILE A 174 -16.30 1.75 -8.90
C ILE A 174 -16.91 3.14 -9.06
N TYR A 175 -17.65 3.32 -10.15
CA TYR A 175 -18.28 4.60 -10.46
C TYR A 175 -19.53 4.43 -11.32
N GLN A 176 -20.36 5.46 -11.38
CA GLN A 176 -21.63 5.49 -12.09
C GLN A 176 -21.44 5.38 -13.61
N ARG A 177 -22.19 4.50 -14.27
CA ARG A 177 -22.08 4.21 -15.72
C ARG A 177 -22.22 5.44 -16.61
N THR A 178 -23.12 6.35 -16.27
CA THR A 178 -23.39 7.59 -17.03
C THR A 178 -22.39 8.71 -16.77
N LYS A 179 -21.42 8.53 -15.86
CA LYS A 179 -20.41 9.51 -15.52
C LYS A 179 -19.03 9.09 -16.02
N GLU A 180 -18.14 10.04 -16.19
CA GLU A 180 -16.75 9.79 -16.53
C GLU A 180 -15.86 9.92 -15.30
N LEU A 181 -14.85 9.05 -15.22
CA LEU A 181 -13.77 9.18 -14.26
C LEU A 181 -12.89 10.38 -14.63
N PRO A 182 -12.34 11.10 -13.63
CA PRO A 182 -11.27 12.06 -13.85
C PRO A 182 -10.12 11.45 -14.65
N ALA A 183 -9.49 12.24 -15.52
CA ALA A 183 -8.44 11.77 -16.42
C ALA A 183 -7.29 11.06 -15.66
N GLN A 184 -6.96 11.55 -14.46
CA GLN A 184 -5.92 11.02 -13.58
C GLN A 184 -6.22 9.59 -13.06
N LEU A 185 -7.48 9.15 -13.09
CA LEU A 185 -7.90 7.83 -12.59
C LEU A 185 -8.20 6.83 -13.71
N LYS A 186 -8.12 7.21 -14.99
CA LYS A 186 -8.47 6.33 -16.14
C LYS A 186 -7.60 5.09 -16.25
N ASN A 187 -6.37 5.13 -15.73
CA ASN A 187 -5.41 4.01 -15.77
C ASN A 187 -5.57 3.02 -14.60
N ARG A 188 -6.51 3.28 -13.67
CA ARG A 188 -6.78 2.38 -12.55
C ARG A 188 -7.76 1.29 -12.93
N ASN A 189 -7.66 0.14 -12.25
CA ASN A 189 -8.68 -0.90 -12.36
C ASN A 189 -10.02 -0.30 -11.96
N SER A 190 -10.93 -0.20 -12.90
CA SER A 190 -12.20 0.48 -12.64
C SER A 190 -13.39 -0.27 -13.23
N PHE A 191 -14.54 -0.17 -12.58
CA PHE A 191 -15.77 -0.81 -12.98
C PHE A 191 -16.95 0.17 -12.94
N LYS A 192 -17.82 0.07 -13.94
CA LYS A 192 -19.02 0.91 -14.08
C LYS A 192 -20.21 0.20 -13.49
N LEU A 193 -20.82 0.79 -12.49
CA LEU A 193 -22.09 0.32 -11.92
C LEU A 193 -23.28 1.03 -12.55
N GLU A 194 -24.42 0.37 -12.50
CA GLU A 194 -25.69 0.92 -12.95
C GLU A 194 -26.10 2.14 -12.11
N ASP A 195 -26.83 3.08 -12.74
CA ASP A 195 -27.18 4.35 -12.13
C ASP A 195 -28.06 4.24 -10.89
N TRP A 196 -28.86 3.17 -10.77
CA TRP A 196 -29.69 2.94 -9.60
C TRP A 196 -28.92 2.74 -8.30
N ALA A 197 -27.70 2.19 -8.38
CA ALA A 197 -26.84 1.99 -7.21
C ALA A 197 -26.37 3.32 -6.58
N PHE A 198 -26.43 4.41 -7.34
CA PHE A 198 -26.04 5.75 -6.90
C PHE A 198 -27.25 6.66 -6.54
N GLN A 199 -28.34 6.07 -6.09
CA GLN A 199 -29.50 6.82 -5.61
C GLN A 199 -29.44 6.99 -4.08
N TYR A 200 -29.68 8.21 -3.60
CA TYR A 200 -29.57 8.55 -2.17
C TYR A 200 -30.48 7.69 -1.29
N ASN A 201 -31.75 7.54 -1.67
CA ASN A 201 -32.72 6.78 -0.87
C ASN A 201 -32.32 5.31 -0.76
N TYR A 202 -31.86 4.70 -1.86
CA TYR A 202 -31.35 3.34 -1.85
C TYR A 202 -30.11 3.21 -0.94
N ALA A 203 -29.15 4.13 -1.09
CA ALA A 203 -27.93 4.12 -0.32
C ALA A 203 -28.19 4.28 1.18
N TYR A 204 -29.03 5.24 1.56
CA TYR A 204 -29.38 5.51 2.94
C TYR A 204 -30.09 4.31 3.59
N GLU A 205 -31.07 3.71 2.90
CA GLU A 205 -31.79 2.51 3.36
C GLU A 205 -30.84 1.32 3.52
N LYS A 206 -29.98 1.06 2.56
CA LYS A 206 -29.01 -0.05 2.63
C LYS A 206 -28.07 0.11 3.81
N LEU A 207 -27.51 1.31 4.05
CA LEU A 207 -26.61 1.59 5.16
C LEU A 207 -27.33 1.48 6.51
N THR A 208 -28.50 2.07 6.67
CA THR A 208 -29.27 2.00 7.94
C THR A 208 -29.69 0.57 8.26
N ASN A 209 -30.12 -0.21 7.27
CA ASN A 209 -30.46 -1.62 7.44
C ASN A 209 -29.24 -2.46 7.81
N HIS A 210 -28.07 -2.23 7.16
CA HIS A 210 -26.84 -2.95 7.45
C HIS A 210 -26.34 -2.68 8.87
N PHE A 211 -26.28 -1.41 9.28
CA PHE A 211 -25.83 -1.02 10.62
C PHE A 211 -26.92 -1.15 11.69
N LYS A 212 -28.14 -1.58 11.32
CA LYS A 212 -29.28 -1.74 12.23
C LYS A 212 -29.57 -0.46 13.01
N THR A 213 -29.56 0.68 12.36
CA THR A 213 -29.74 2.01 12.96
C THR A 213 -30.87 2.79 12.24
N ASN A 214 -31.52 3.71 12.96
CA ASN A 214 -32.56 4.58 12.39
C ASN A 214 -32.01 5.80 11.66
N SER A 215 -30.73 6.15 11.89
CA SER A 215 -30.08 7.29 11.23
C SER A 215 -28.56 7.11 11.22
N LEU A 216 -27.88 7.82 10.32
CA LEU A 216 -26.42 7.79 10.19
C LEU A 216 -25.71 8.86 11.06
N LYS A 217 -26.47 9.58 11.91
CA LYS A 217 -25.95 10.64 12.80
C LYS A 217 -24.90 10.12 13.77
N GLY A 218 -25.09 8.91 14.32
CA GLY A 218 -24.14 8.29 15.25
C GLY A 218 -22.78 7.99 14.65
N PHE A 219 -22.69 7.92 13.31
CA PHE A 219 -21.44 7.76 12.57
C PHE A 219 -20.81 9.12 12.13
N GLY A 220 -21.51 10.25 12.37
CA GLY A 220 -21.06 11.59 11.96
C GLY A 220 -21.08 11.85 10.45
N ILE A 221 -21.89 11.08 9.68
CA ILE A 221 -21.91 11.16 8.22
C ILE A 221 -23.26 11.59 7.63
N GLU A 222 -24.25 11.91 8.47
CA GLU A 222 -25.62 12.25 8.04
C GLU A 222 -25.67 13.37 7.00
N ASP A 223 -24.79 14.35 7.11
CA ASP A 223 -24.72 15.53 6.24
C ASP A 223 -23.96 15.27 4.93
N LEU A 224 -23.25 14.13 4.83
CA LEU A 224 -22.45 13.75 3.67
C LEU A 224 -23.30 13.05 2.61
N LYS A 225 -24.18 13.80 1.94
CA LYS A 225 -25.13 13.20 0.98
C LYS A 225 -24.48 12.43 -0.14
N LEU A 226 -23.39 12.96 -0.71
CA LEU A 226 -22.67 12.29 -1.80
C LEU A 226 -21.80 11.14 -1.28
N GLY A 227 -21.23 11.28 -0.08
CA GLY A 227 -20.49 10.22 0.61
C GLY A 227 -21.38 9.02 0.95
N ILE A 228 -22.62 9.27 1.42
CA ILE A 228 -23.64 8.25 1.65
C ILE A 228 -23.96 7.51 0.36
N VAL A 229 -24.16 8.24 -0.76
CA VAL A 229 -24.42 7.62 -2.07
C VAL A 229 -23.27 6.74 -2.51
N ALA A 230 -22.02 7.22 -2.38
CA ALA A 230 -20.84 6.43 -2.71
C ALA A 230 -20.71 5.18 -1.81
N ALA A 231 -21.03 5.30 -0.53
CA ALA A 231 -21.00 4.18 0.42
C ALA A 231 -22.09 3.14 0.11
N GLY A 232 -23.31 3.56 -0.23
CA GLY A 232 -24.39 2.65 -0.64
C GLY A 232 -24.08 1.90 -1.92
N ALA A 233 -23.41 2.55 -2.88
CA ALA A 233 -22.97 1.90 -4.12
C ALA A 233 -21.97 0.75 -3.88
N ILE A 234 -21.14 0.82 -2.83
CA ILE A 234 -20.29 -0.29 -2.42
C ILE A 234 -21.13 -1.51 -2.05
N PHE A 235 -22.20 -1.35 -1.27
CA PHE A 235 -23.06 -2.48 -0.90
C PHE A 235 -23.79 -3.05 -2.11
N ALA A 236 -24.23 -2.22 -3.05
CA ALA A 236 -24.78 -2.71 -4.32
C ALA A 236 -23.76 -3.59 -5.06
N TYR A 237 -22.54 -3.11 -5.20
CA TYR A 237 -21.46 -3.87 -5.85
C TYR A 237 -21.13 -5.18 -5.14
N LEU A 238 -20.99 -5.16 -3.82
CA LEU A 238 -20.64 -6.35 -3.04
C LEU A 238 -21.73 -7.41 -3.07
N VAL A 239 -23.00 -7.02 -2.97
CA VAL A 239 -24.12 -7.97 -2.87
C VAL A 239 -24.60 -8.45 -4.24
N GLU A 240 -24.84 -7.52 -5.15
CA GLU A 240 -25.50 -7.85 -6.43
C GLU A 240 -24.48 -8.31 -7.50
N ASP A 241 -23.31 -7.67 -7.57
CA ASP A 241 -22.32 -7.99 -8.60
C ASP A 241 -21.31 -9.06 -8.16
N THR A 242 -20.79 -8.99 -6.92
CA THR A 242 -19.74 -9.90 -6.46
C THR A 242 -20.25 -11.05 -5.61
N HIS A 243 -21.55 -11.11 -5.31
CA HIS A 243 -22.22 -12.15 -4.53
C HIS A 243 -21.69 -12.33 -3.09
N HIS A 244 -21.16 -11.26 -2.49
CA HIS A 244 -20.74 -11.24 -1.09
C HIS A 244 -21.88 -10.68 -0.23
N ALA A 245 -22.85 -11.52 0.13
CA ALA A 245 -24.01 -11.08 0.93
C ALA A 245 -23.69 -10.99 2.45
N LEU A 246 -22.67 -11.71 2.93
CA LEU A 246 -22.34 -11.81 4.35
C LEU A 246 -21.23 -10.79 4.70
N LEU A 247 -21.62 -9.58 5.13
CA LEU A 247 -20.76 -8.44 5.41
C LEU A 247 -20.84 -7.98 6.88
N GLN A 248 -21.19 -8.86 7.81
CA GLN A 248 -21.45 -8.55 9.22
C GLN A 248 -20.24 -7.98 9.96
N HIS A 249 -19.02 -8.24 9.47
CA HIS A 249 -17.78 -7.69 10.01
C HIS A 249 -17.54 -6.22 9.65
N ILE A 250 -18.31 -5.66 8.72
CA ILE A 250 -18.30 -4.22 8.45
C ILE A 250 -19.25 -3.56 9.44
N THR A 251 -18.76 -3.30 10.66
CA THR A 251 -19.60 -2.88 11.79
C THR A 251 -19.77 -1.37 11.89
N LYS A 252 -18.87 -0.58 11.31
CA LYS A 252 -18.84 0.87 11.41
C LYS A 252 -18.38 1.52 10.11
N ILE A 253 -18.94 2.70 9.81
CA ILE A 253 -18.44 3.60 8.78
C ILE A 253 -17.87 4.86 9.45
N LYS A 254 -16.68 5.31 9.03
CA LYS A 254 -15.99 6.45 9.61
C LYS A 254 -15.84 7.57 8.58
N LEU A 255 -16.00 8.81 9.04
CA LEU A 255 -15.59 9.99 8.27
C LEU A 255 -14.06 10.03 8.18
N ILE A 256 -13.52 10.37 6.99
CA ILE A 256 -12.12 10.78 6.86
C ILE A 256 -12.06 12.26 7.25
N PRO A 257 -11.51 12.62 8.42
CA PRO A 257 -11.46 14.02 8.85
C PRO A 257 -10.53 14.82 7.94
N LYS A 258 -10.93 16.06 7.62
CA LYS A 258 -10.14 16.93 6.73
C LYS A 258 -9.06 17.71 7.46
N ASP A 259 -9.33 18.08 8.70
CA ASP A 259 -8.54 19.09 9.42
C ASP A 259 -7.67 18.53 10.57
N ASP A 260 -7.82 17.25 10.92
CA ASP A 260 -7.11 16.63 12.05
C ASP A 260 -5.72 16.13 11.72
N TYR A 261 -5.37 16.06 10.43
CA TYR A 261 -4.12 15.47 9.98
C TYR A 261 -3.26 16.46 9.20
N LEU A 262 -1.94 16.23 9.28
CA LEU A 262 -0.96 16.89 8.45
C LEU A 262 -1.16 16.46 6.99
N MET A 263 -1.35 17.44 6.12
CA MET A 263 -1.60 17.21 4.71
C MET A 263 -0.27 17.06 3.94
N MET A 264 -0.16 16.01 3.16
CA MET A 264 0.91 15.78 2.19
C MET A 264 0.27 15.38 0.86
N ASP A 265 0.61 16.06 -0.22
CA ASP A 265 0.13 15.67 -1.53
C ASP A 265 0.83 14.38 -2.03
N HIS A 266 0.31 13.83 -3.12
CA HIS A 266 0.85 12.61 -3.73
C HIS A 266 2.34 12.77 -4.12
N PHE A 267 2.72 13.96 -4.58
CA PHE A 267 4.11 14.24 -4.96
C PHE A 267 5.02 14.22 -3.73
N THR A 268 4.58 14.81 -2.62
CA THR A 268 5.32 14.82 -1.35
C THR A 268 5.51 13.42 -0.80
N LEU A 269 4.45 12.58 -0.76
CA LEU A 269 4.56 11.18 -0.33
C LEU A 269 5.58 10.39 -1.15
N ARG A 270 5.62 10.63 -2.46
CA ARG A 270 6.55 9.99 -3.38
C ARG A 270 7.97 10.54 -3.24
N ASN A 271 8.13 11.89 -3.23
CA ASN A 271 9.43 12.55 -3.20
C ASN A 271 10.19 12.29 -1.89
N LEU A 272 9.47 12.11 -0.78
CA LEU A 272 10.05 11.74 0.52
C LEU A 272 10.19 10.23 0.70
N GLU A 273 9.75 9.41 -0.28
CA GLU A 273 9.80 7.94 -0.22
C GLU A 273 9.18 7.38 1.06
N ILE A 274 8.01 7.88 1.46
CA ILE A 274 7.38 7.56 2.75
C ILE A 274 6.93 6.09 2.81
N VAL A 275 6.18 5.63 1.81
CA VAL A 275 5.57 4.29 1.78
C VAL A 275 6.02 3.41 0.62
N TYR A 276 6.72 3.99 -0.35
CA TYR A 276 7.32 3.30 -1.52
C TYR A 276 8.65 3.94 -1.85
N SER A 277 9.65 3.12 -2.19
CA SER A 277 10.91 3.62 -2.73
C SER A 277 10.80 3.86 -4.24
N SER A 278 11.51 4.87 -4.73
CA SER A 278 11.65 5.18 -6.17
C SER A 278 12.56 4.17 -6.88
N SER A 279 13.41 3.46 -6.15
CA SER A 279 14.34 2.46 -6.65
C SER A 279 13.85 1.05 -6.30
N GLN A 280 14.01 0.09 -7.22
CA GLN A 280 13.66 -1.32 -6.98
C GLN A 280 14.43 -1.96 -5.81
N GLN A 281 15.63 -1.46 -5.51
CA GLN A 281 16.47 -1.94 -4.40
C GLN A 281 16.49 -0.98 -3.20
N GLY A 282 15.81 0.16 -3.31
CA GLY A 282 15.70 1.16 -2.25
C GLY A 282 14.72 0.74 -1.17
N LYS A 283 14.87 1.34 0.01
CA LYS A 283 13.94 1.20 1.12
C LYS A 283 13.15 2.50 1.29
N SER A 284 11.86 2.39 1.57
CA SER A 284 11.04 3.52 1.99
C SER A 284 11.23 3.83 3.48
N LEU A 285 10.70 4.96 3.95
CA LEU A 285 10.69 5.26 5.38
C LEU A 285 9.92 4.17 6.15
N LEU A 286 8.77 3.73 5.63
CA LEU A 286 8.00 2.64 6.24
C LEU A 286 8.82 1.37 6.40
N ASP A 287 9.59 0.96 5.38
CA ASP A 287 10.42 -0.26 5.45
C ASP A 287 11.48 -0.21 6.57
N ILE A 288 11.89 0.99 6.97
CA ILE A 288 12.90 1.20 8.01
C ILE A 288 12.26 1.21 9.39
N ILE A 289 11.15 1.95 9.54
CA ILE A 289 10.55 2.16 10.85
C ILE A 289 9.57 1.06 11.27
N ASP A 290 9.11 0.21 10.33
CA ASP A 290 8.19 -0.89 10.65
C ASP A 290 8.90 -2.02 11.38
N LYS A 291 8.82 -1.98 12.72
CA LYS A 291 9.21 -3.07 13.62
C LYS A 291 8.00 -3.75 14.25
N THR A 292 6.80 -3.52 13.73
CA THR A 292 5.58 -4.13 14.23
C THR A 292 5.58 -5.65 14.01
N SER A 293 5.01 -6.39 14.96
CA SER A 293 4.91 -7.84 14.94
C SER A 293 3.62 -8.35 14.32
N THR A 294 2.52 -7.59 14.47
CA THR A 294 1.20 -7.97 13.99
C THR A 294 0.86 -7.31 12.64
N PRO A 295 0.07 -7.96 11.78
CA PRO A 295 -0.43 -7.32 10.56
C PRO A 295 -1.26 -6.06 10.83
N MET A 296 -2.05 -6.05 11.91
CA MET A 296 -2.87 -4.92 12.33
C MET A 296 -2.00 -3.72 12.70
N GLY A 297 -0.93 -3.93 13.48
CA GLY A 297 0.06 -2.91 13.83
C GLY A 297 0.75 -2.33 12.59
N GLY A 298 1.15 -3.17 11.63
CA GLY A 298 1.75 -2.72 10.38
C GLY A 298 0.80 -1.87 9.53
N ARG A 299 -0.48 -2.25 9.42
CA ARG A 299 -1.50 -1.41 8.75
C ARG A 299 -1.71 -0.08 9.48
N LEU A 300 -1.73 -0.09 10.81
CA LEU A 300 -1.86 1.12 11.61
C LEU A 300 -0.66 2.05 11.44
N LEU A 301 0.56 1.53 11.50
CA LEU A 301 1.78 2.32 11.32
C LEU A 301 1.83 2.96 9.92
N ARG A 302 1.48 2.20 8.88
CA ARG A 302 1.33 2.74 7.53
C ARG A 302 0.32 3.88 7.49
N ARG A 303 -0.83 3.73 8.16
CA ARG A 303 -1.86 4.77 8.24
C ARG A 303 -1.35 6.01 8.97
N ARG A 304 -0.62 5.86 10.08
CA ARG A 304 -0.01 6.98 10.80
C ARG A 304 0.92 7.80 9.92
N LEU A 305 1.70 7.15 9.06
CA LEU A 305 2.60 7.83 8.11
C LEU A 305 1.87 8.63 7.03
N ILE A 306 0.74 8.13 6.53
CA ILE A 306 -0.02 8.83 5.48
C ILE A 306 -1.02 9.84 6.05
N LEU A 307 -1.39 9.72 7.33
CA LEU A 307 -2.29 10.59 8.08
C LEU A 307 -1.65 10.95 9.43
N PRO A 308 -0.57 11.76 9.45
CA PRO A 308 0.08 12.19 10.69
C PRO A 308 -0.80 13.15 11.47
N LEU A 309 -0.75 13.09 12.80
CA LEU A 309 -1.59 13.92 13.68
C LEU A 309 -1.13 15.38 13.73
N LYS A 310 -2.09 16.27 14.01
CA LYS A 310 -1.81 17.67 14.38
C LYS A 310 -2.02 17.94 15.87
N SER A 311 -2.74 17.10 16.59
CA SER A 311 -2.99 17.25 18.01
C SER A 311 -1.74 16.92 18.82
N VAL A 312 -1.16 17.93 19.48
CA VAL A 312 0.01 17.78 20.37
C VAL A 312 -0.27 16.77 21.48
N ASN A 313 -1.46 16.78 22.05
CA ASN A 313 -1.83 15.87 23.14
C ASN A 313 -1.83 14.40 22.68
N GLU A 314 -2.44 14.11 21.52
CA GLU A 314 -2.47 12.75 20.98
C GLU A 314 -1.08 12.26 20.53
N ILE A 315 -0.25 13.16 20.01
CA ILE A 315 1.12 12.84 19.65
C ILE A 315 1.94 12.53 20.92
N ASN A 316 1.86 13.37 21.94
CA ASN A 316 2.58 13.14 23.20
C ASN A 316 2.14 11.85 23.87
N ARG A 317 0.86 11.52 23.86
CA ARG A 317 0.36 10.24 24.36
C ARG A 317 1.05 9.05 23.67
N ARG A 318 1.29 9.11 22.35
CA ARG A 318 2.05 8.06 21.62
C ARG A 318 3.52 8.04 22.01
N LEU A 319 4.14 9.21 22.17
CA LEU A 319 5.53 9.34 22.60
C LEU A 319 5.75 8.80 24.03
N ASP A 320 4.81 9.02 24.92
CA ASP A 320 4.85 8.53 26.31
C ASP A 320 4.76 7.00 26.36
N LEU A 321 3.98 6.37 25.46
CA LEU A 321 3.93 4.92 25.34
C LEU A 321 5.28 4.33 24.90
N ILE A 322 5.96 4.98 23.95
CA ILE A 322 7.30 4.57 23.51
C ILE A 322 8.31 4.74 24.66
N GLU A 323 8.24 5.85 25.38
CA GLU A 323 9.12 6.12 26.53
C GLU A 323 8.93 5.09 27.63
N PHE A 324 7.69 4.69 27.92
CA PHE A 324 7.37 3.62 28.87
C PHE A 324 8.07 2.31 28.48
N PHE A 325 7.90 1.87 27.23
CA PHE A 325 8.54 0.63 26.77
C PHE A 325 10.08 0.73 26.65
N ASN A 326 10.64 1.92 26.53
CA ASN A 326 12.09 2.12 26.61
C ASN A 326 12.63 1.96 28.05
N LYS A 327 11.81 2.29 29.06
CA LYS A 327 12.16 2.10 30.47
C LYS A 327 11.96 0.66 30.95
N GLU A 328 10.92 0.00 30.48
CA GLU A 328 10.50 -1.34 30.89
C GLU A 328 10.93 -2.40 29.85
N GLU A 329 12.25 -2.60 29.69
CA GLU A 329 12.81 -3.46 28.63
C GLU A 329 12.39 -4.94 28.76
N ASN A 330 12.34 -5.49 29.98
CA ASN A 330 11.94 -6.88 30.19
C ASN A 330 10.47 -7.11 29.82
N LEU A 331 9.60 -6.21 30.27
CA LEU A 331 8.18 -6.25 29.95
C LEU A 331 7.94 -6.10 28.45
N LYS A 332 8.66 -5.14 27.81
CA LYS A 332 8.65 -4.99 26.35
C LYS A 332 8.98 -6.31 25.65
N TYR A 333 10.02 -7.01 26.08
CA TYR A 333 10.42 -8.27 25.45
C TYR A 333 9.32 -9.35 25.59
N GLU A 334 8.73 -9.50 26.77
CA GLU A 334 7.63 -10.46 27.00
C GLU A 334 6.43 -10.15 26.12
N ILE A 335 6.00 -8.89 26.06
CA ILE A 335 4.90 -8.43 25.21
C ILE A 335 5.22 -8.66 23.73
N LEU A 336 6.44 -8.39 23.28
CA LEU A 336 6.87 -8.63 21.92
C LEU A 336 6.73 -10.11 21.52
N GLN A 337 7.04 -11.06 22.41
CA GLN A 337 6.87 -12.49 22.14
C GLN A 337 5.38 -12.86 22.00
N LEU A 338 4.53 -12.30 22.86
CA LEU A 338 3.08 -12.52 22.77
C LEU A 338 2.50 -11.92 21.49
N LEU A 339 2.89 -10.69 21.12
CA LEU A 339 2.44 -10.02 19.88
C LEU A 339 2.81 -10.81 18.62
N LYS A 340 4.00 -11.42 18.55
CA LYS A 340 4.41 -12.29 17.44
C LYS A 340 3.49 -13.50 17.23
N SER A 341 2.79 -13.91 18.26
CA SER A 341 1.89 -15.06 18.23
C SER A 341 0.42 -14.66 17.99
N ILE A 342 0.12 -13.36 17.89
CA ILE A 342 -1.21 -12.86 17.58
C ILE A 342 -1.39 -12.83 16.06
N SER A 343 -2.42 -13.52 15.58
CA SER A 343 -2.81 -13.57 14.16
C SER A 343 -3.59 -12.32 13.75
N ASP A 344 -3.84 -12.17 12.45
CA ASP A 344 -4.61 -11.06 11.89
C ASP A 344 -6.09 -11.15 12.27
N LEU A 345 -6.44 -10.58 13.43
CA LEU A 345 -7.80 -10.62 13.96
C LEU A 345 -8.82 -10.01 13.00
N ASP A 346 -8.50 -8.89 12.36
CA ASP A 346 -9.41 -8.21 11.44
C ASP A 346 -9.77 -9.12 10.26
N ARG A 347 -8.76 -9.77 9.64
CA ARG A 347 -8.97 -10.68 8.52
C ARG A 347 -9.62 -11.99 8.93
N LEU A 348 -9.35 -12.49 10.14
CA LEU A 348 -10.04 -13.64 10.67
C LEU A 348 -11.53 -13.35 10.85
N MET A 349 -11.88 -12.15 11.31
CA MET A 349 -13.28 -11.73 11.42
C MET A 349 -13.94 -11.59 10.05
N GLY A 350 -13.23 -11.07 9.06
CA GLY A 350 -13.71 -11.01 7.67
C GLY A 350 -14.00 -12.41 7.09
N LYS A 351 -13.07 -13.37 7.28
CA LYS A 351 -13.26 -14.75 6.85
C LYS A 351 -14.40 -15.44 7.62
N LEU A 352 -14.52 -15.18 8.91
CA LEU A 352 -15.59 -15.71 9.73
C LEU A 352 -16.95 -15.24 9.23
N ALA A 353 -17.12 -13.93 9.01
CA ALA A 353 -18.32 -13.35 8.47
C ALA A 353 -18.69 -13.88 7.08
N ALA A 354 -17.68 -14.13 6.24
CA ALA A 354 -17.88 -14.70 4.91
C ALA A 354 -18.07 -16.23 4.89
N GLU A 355 -18.17 -16.89 6.05
CA GLU A 355 -18.21 -18.36 6.22
C GLU A 355 -17.02 -19.10 5.57
N LYS A 356 -15.86 -18.43 5.47
CA LYS A 356 -14.64 -18.96 4.83
C LYS A 356 -13.53 -19.32 5.83
N ILE A 357 -13.77 -19.17 7.13
CA ILE A 357 -12.79 -19.50 8.17
C ILE A 357 -12.63 -21.01 8.29
N SER A 358 -11.38 -21.46 8.34
CA SER A 358 -11.05 -22.87 8.59
C SER A 358 -10.96 -23.18 10.08
N PRO A 359 -11.09 -24.45 10.51
CA PRO A 359 -10.89 -24.82 11.90
C PRO A 359 -9.54 -24.39 12.47
N LYS A 360 -8.47 -24.53 11.70
CA LYS A 360 -7.12 -24.11 12.10
C LYS A 360 -7.03 -22.61 12.35
N GLU A 361 -7.67 -21.78 11.51
CA GLU A 361 -7.73 -20.32 11.69
C GLU A 361 -8.54 -19.93 12.93
N LEU A 362 -9.61 -20.68 13.25
CA LEU A 362 -10.35 -20.49 14.48
C LEU A 362 -9.51 -20.85 15.73
N GLY A 363 -8.62 -21.84 15.61
CA GLY A 363 -7.58 -22.13 16.61
C GLY A 363 -6.58 -20.97 16.78
N TYR A 364 -6.20 -20.31 15.71
CA TYR A 364 -5.36 -19.11 15.77
C TYR A 364 -6.07 -17.94 16.47
N LEU A 365 -7.37 -17.77 16.22
CA LEU A 365 -8.18 -16.79 16.96
C LEU A 365 -8.16 -17.09 18.46
N ARG A 366 -8.46 -18.33 18.87
CA ARG A 366 -8.42 -18.77 20.28
C ARG A 366 -7.07 -18.42 20.93
N HIS A 367 -5.97 -18.76 20.28
CA HIS A 367 -4.61 -18.48 20.77
C HIS A 367 -4.35 -16.97 20.91
N SER A 368 -4.78 -16.20 19.93
CA SER A 368 -4.64 -14.75 19.93
C SER A 368 -5.40 -14.10 21.08
N LEU A 369 -6.64 -14.56 21.36
CA LEU A 369 -7.44 -14.04 22.47
C LEU A 369 -6.82 -14.36 23.85
N ILE A 370 -6.23 -15.55 24.01
CA ILE A 370 -5.49 -15.93 25.22
C ILE A 370 -4.28 -14.99 25.41
N ASN A 371 -3.51 -14.74 24.36
CA ASN A 371 -2.34 -13.85 24.42
C ASN A 371 -2.74 -12.41 24.74
N ILE A 372 -3.87 -11.93 24.21
CA ILE A 372 -4.40 -10.60 24.53
C ILE A 372 -4.75 -10.47 26.00
N ARG A 373 -5.38 -11.50 26.59
CA ARG A 373 -5.64 -11.57 28.03
C ARG A 373 -4.33 -11.48 28.83
N THR A 374 -3.33 -12.28 28.48
CA THR A 374 -2.01 -12.26 29.13
C THR A 374 -1.32 -10.90 29.02
N ILE A 375 -1.38 -10.23 27.85
CA ILE A 375 -0.86 -8.86 27.68
C ILE A 375 -1.57 -7.91 28.62
N LYS A 376 -2.89 -8.00 28.75
CA LYS A 376 -3.66 -7.18 29.67
C LYS A 376 -3.21 -7.37 31.11
N GLU A 377 -3.06 -8.62 31.55
CA GLU A 377 -2.61 -8.97 32.90
C GLU A 377 -1.20 -8.43 33.20
N LEU A 378 -0.27 -8.54 32.25
CA LEU A 378 1.10 -8.02 32.37
C LEU A 378 1.17 -6.50 32.48
N LEU A 379 0.33 -5.79 31.73
CA LEU A 379 0.32 -4.33 31.71
C LEU A 379 -0.53 -3.68 32.81
N GLN A 380 -1.48 -4.41 33.39
CA GLN A 380 -2.40 -3.89 34.40
C GLN A 380 -1.72 -3.26 35.62
N PRO A 381 -0.56 -3.72 36.12
CA PRO A 381 0.14 -3.08 37.25
C PRO A 381 0.76 -1.70 36.96
N HIS A 382 0.78 -1.26 35.70
CA HIS A 382 1.50 -0.05 35.27
C HIS A 382 0.52 1.09 34.96
N ASP A 383 0.47 2.10 35.83
CA ASP A 383 -0.48 3.22 35.74
C ASP A 383 -0.31 4.02 34.44
N GLU A 384 0.91 4.14 33.94
CA GLU A 384 1.25 4.91 32.73
C GLU A 384 0.55 4.41 31.47
N VAL A 385 0.22 3.13 31.41
CA VAL A 385 -0.43 2.52 30.25
C VAL A 385 -1.90 2.18 30.47
N LEU A 386 -2.46 2.42 31.66
CA LEU A 386 -3.87 2.13 31.96
C LEU A 386 -4.84 2.81 31.00
N THR A 387 -4.52 4.05 30.56
CA THR A 387 -5.35 4.78 29.59
C THR A 387 -5.43 4.07 28.22
N TRP A 388 -4.41 3.30 27.86
CA TRP A 388 -4.38 2.48 26.64
C TRP A 388 -5.12 1.15 26.81
N LEU A 389 -5.12 0.60 28.04
CA LEU A 389 -5.72 -0.69 28.37
C LEU A 389 -7.21 -0.59 28.72
N SER A 390 -7.66 0.55 29.25
CA SER A 390 -9.04 0.71 29.70
C SER A 390 -10.11 0.33 28.67
N PRO A 391 -9.91 0.55 27.33
CA PRO A 391 -10.87 0.15 26.33
C PRO A 391 -10.79 -1.37 25.99
N LEU A 392 -9.78 -2.10 26.50
CA LEU A 392 -9.61 -3.53 26.16
C LEU A 392 -10.69 -4.39 26.83
N ILE A 393 -11.54 -4.96 25.99
CA ILE A 393 -12.71 -5.71 26.42
C ILE A 393 -12.28 -7.12 26.89
N ASN A 394 -12.84 -7.56 28.00
CA ASN A 394 -12.63 -8.92 28.48
C ASN A 394 -13.48 -9.90 27.67
N LEU A 395 -12.85 -10.96 27.17
CA LEU A 395 -13.47 -12.03 26.36
C LEU A 395 -13.28 -13.42 26.97
N ASP A 396 -13.18 -13.51 28.31
CA ASP A 396 -12.94 -14.77 29.02
C ASP A 396 -14.01 -15.81 28.71
N GLU A 397 -15.28 -15.45 28.66
CA GLU A 397 -16.38 -16.35 28.31
C GLU A 397 -16.18 -16.97 26.91
N LEU A 398 -15.78 -16.16 25.93
CA LEU A 398 -15.48 -16.65 24.59
C LEU A 398 -14.24 -17.55 24.56
N ILE A 399 -13.20 -17.19 25.31
CA ILE A 399 -11.98 -18.00 25.43
C ILE A 399 -12.31 -19.36 26.00
N GLU A 400 -13.03 -19.40 27.12
CA GLU A 400 -13.47 -20.65 27.77
C GLU A 400 -14.34 -21.48 26.84
N TYR A 401 -15.29 -20.83 26.13
CA TYR A 401 -16.11 -21.52 25.14
C TYR A 401 -15.25 -22.19 24.07
N LEU A 402 -14.33 -21.46 23.44
CA LEU A 402 -13.46 -22.00 22.39
C LEU A 402 -12.50 -23.08 22.90
N VAL A 403 -11.99 -22.95 24.12
CA VAL A 403 -11.13 -23.95 24.76
C VAL A 403 -11.92 -25.23 25.06
N ASN A 404 -13.16 -25.13 25.47
CA ASN A 404 -13.98 -26.31 25.83
C ASN A 404 -14.55 -27.03 24.60
N TYR A 405 -14.86 -26.31 23.51
CA TYR A 405 -15.51 -26.90 22.34
C TYR A 405 -14.53 -27.40 21.27
N LEU A 406 -13.39 -26.74 21.09
CA LEU A 406 -12.45 -27.08 20.03
C LEU A 406 -11.28 -27.93 20.54
N ASN A 407 -10.88 -28.90 19.76
CA ASN A 407 -9.66 -29.65 20.00
C ASN A 407 -8.41 -28.74 20.01
N ASP A 408 -7.33 -29.22 20.63
CA ASP A 408 -6.10 -28.45 20.72
C ASP A 408 -5.39 -28.40 19.36
N GLU A 409 -5.33 -29.51 18.65
CA GLU A 409 -4.83 -29.62 17.30
C GLU A 409 -5.99 -29.63 16.29
N LEU A 410 -6.07 -28.58 15.47
CA LEU A 410 -7.16 -28.38 14.51
C LEU A 410 -6.69 -28.59 13.07
N PRO A 411 -7.48 -29.30 12.24
CA PRO A 411 -7.16 -29.50 10.82
C PRO A 411 -7.40 -28.21 10.02
N VAL A 412 -6.73 -28.11 8.85
CA VAL A 412 -7.00 -27.04 7.89
C VAL A 412 -8.39 -27.20 7.26
N ASN A 413 -8.82 -28.44 7.00
CA ASN A 413 -10.11 -28.74 6.40
C ASN A 413 -10.97 -29.54 7.36
N ILE A 414 -12.19 -29.08 7.57
CA ILE A 414 -13.16 -29.71 8.47
C ILE A 414 -13.49 -31.14 8.05
N SER A 415 -13.42 -31.46 6.75
CA SER A 415 -13.65 -32.83 6.24
C SER A 415 -12.66 -33.88 6.78
N LYS A 416 -11.53 -33.44 7.36
CA LYS A 416 -10.60 -34.36 8.05
C LYS A 416 -11.08 -34.81 9.41
N GLY A 417 -12.16 -34.21 9.94
CA GLY A 417 -12.69 -34.53 11.26
C GLY A 417 -11.81 -34.02 12.39
N ASN A 418 -12.18 -34.43 13.60
CA ASN A 418 -11.47 -34.14 14.85
C ASN A 418 -11.38 -32.65 15.20
N VAL A 419 -12.44 -31.91 14.90
CA VAL A 419 -12.53 -30.46 15.18
C VAL A 419 -13.12 -30.23 16.59
N ILE A 420 -14.17 -30.92 16.92
CA ILE A 420 -14.94 -30.76 18.18
C ILE A 420 -14.38 -31.68 19.26
N LYS A 421 -14.20 -31.15 20.47
CA LYS A 421 -13.77 -31.96 21.66
C LYS A 421 -14.73 -33.08 22.01
N THR A 422 -14.22 -34.14 22.58
CA THR A 422 -14.98 -35.20 23.17
C THR A 422 -15.78 -34.67 24.38
N GLY A 423 -17.01 -35.16 24.57
CA GLY A 423 -17.90 -34.69 25.64
C GLY A 423 -18.89 -33.58 25.24
N ILE A 424 -18.80 -33.06 24.02
CA ILE A 424 -19.70 -32.00 23.52
C ILE A 424 -20.98 -32.60 22.92
N SER A 425 -20.89 -33.75 22.28
CA SER A 425 -22.02 -34.45 21.67
C SER A 425 -21.93 -35.93 21.86
N GLU A 426 -22.87 -36.46 22.61
CA GLU A 426 -22.95 -37.92 22.89
C GLU A 426 -23.06 -38.73 21.58
N GLU A 427 -23.80 -38.22 20.60
CA GLU A 427 -23.94 -38.85 19.27
C GLU A 427 -22.62 -38.91 18.51
N LEU A 428 -21.87 -37.80 18.52
CA LEU A 428 -20.56 -37.72 17.85
C LEU A 428 -19.56 -38.65 18.52
N ASP A 429 -19.56 -38.68 19.86
CA ASP A 429 -18.63 -39.52 20.63
C ASP A 429 -18.94 -41.01 20.45
N HIS A 430 -20.23 -41.36 20.40
CA HIS A 430 -20.67 -42.73 20.12
C HIS A 430 -20.20 -43.16 18.70
N LEU A 431 -20.39 -42.33 17.68
CA LEU A 431 -19.96 -42.65 16.32
C LEU A 431 -18.43 -42.73 16.17
N ARG A 432 -17.67 -41.87 16.85
CA ARG A 432 -16.20 -41.97 16.92
C ARG A 432 -15.74 -43.25 17.66
N GLY A 433 -16.48 -43.61 18.70
CA GLY A 433 -16.26 -44.88 19.45
C GLY A 433 -16.44 -46.11 18.55
N LEU A 434 -17.46 -46.10 17.69
CA LEU A 434 -17.68 -47.17 16.69
C LEU A 434 -16.52 -47.22 15.66
N GLN A 435 -16.06 -46.09 15.19
CA GLN A 435 -14.94 -46.00 14.24
C GLN A 435 -13.61 -46.50 14.85
N THR A 436 -13.36 -46.20 16.12
CA THR A 436 -12.15 -46.64 16.83
C THR A 436 -12.19 -48.16 17.15
N LYS A 437 -13.33 -48.64 17.62
CA LYS A 437 -13.55 -50.09 17.86
C LYS A 437 -13.50 -50.88 16.54
N GLY A 438 -13.94 -50.24 15.47
CA GLY A 438 -13.92 -50.84 14.14
C GLY A 438 -12.53 -51.11 13.58
N LYS A 439 -11.52 -50.32 13.87
CA LYS A 439 -10.13 -50.63 13.49
C LYS A 439 -9.63 -51.89 14.16
N GLY A 440 -9.94 -52.05 15.45
CA GLY A 440 -9.63 -53.28 16.16
C GLY A 440 -10.34 -54.52 15.59
N PHE A 441 -11.59 -54.34 15.13
CA PHE A 441 -12.34 -55.43 14.48
C PHE A 441 -11.68 -55.90 13.15
N LEU A 442 -11.16 -54.98 12.33
CA LEU A 442 -10.44 -55.35 11.11
C LEU A 442 -9.15 -56.14 11.40
N ASP A 443 -8.43 -55.77 12.46
CA ASP A 443 -7.23 -56.48 12.89
C ASP A 443 -7.58 -57.86 13.45
N GLU A 444 -8.60 -57.95 14.31
CA GLU A 444 -9.12 -59.23 14.82
C GLU A 444 -9.65 -60.14 13.70
N MET A 445 -10.37 -59.55 12.72
CA MET A 445 -10.85 -60.26 11.56
C MET A 445 -9.66 -60.77 10.68
N CYS A 446 -8.66 -59.91 10.47
CA CYS A 446 -7.47 -60.29 9.75
C CYS A 446 -6.76 -61.47 10.42
N ASP A 447 -6.54 -61.40 11.73
CA ASP A 447 -5.92 -62.44 12.56
C ASP A 447 -6.72 -63.74 12.53
N ARG A 448 -8.05 -63.64 12.61
CA ARG A 448 -8.97 -64.78 12.55
C ARG A 448 -8.89 -65.50 11.17
N GLU A 449 -8.94 -64.69 10.10
CA GLU A 449 -8.87 -65.25 8.74
C GLU A 449 -7.46 -65.76 8.38
N VAL A 450 -6.42 -65.16 8.95
CA VAL A 450 -5.04 -65.70 8.85
C VAL A 450 -4.98 -67.08 9.53
N LYS A 451 -5.54 -67.26 10.73
CA LYS A 451 -5.60 -68.56 11.41
C LYS A 451 -6.45 -69.58 10.66
N ARG A 452 -7.59 -69.18 10.10
CA ARG A 452 -8.52 -70.01 9.34
C ARG A 452 -7.94 -70.54 8.05
N THR A 453 -7.25 -69.62 7.27
CA THR A 453 -6.76 -69.92 5.93
C THR A 453 -5.29 -70.34 5.88
N GLY A 454 -4.51 -70.06 6.93
CA GLY A 454 -3.07 -70.27 6.97
C GLY A 454 -2.30 -69.36 6.03
N ILE A 455 -2.90 -68.24 5.58
CA ILE A 455 -2.28 -67.25 4.69
C ILE A 455 -1.69 -66.12 5.52
N THR A 456 -0.43 -66.20 5.88
CA THR A 456 0.25 -65.21 6.74
C THR A 456 0.46 -63.82 6.08
N SER A 457 0.31 -63.78 4.72
CA SER A 457 0.45 -62.54 3.95
C SER A 457 -0.88 -61.82 3.68
N LEU A 458 -1.98 -62.28 4.29
CA LEU A 458 -3.30 -61.71 4.15
C LEU A 458 -3.30 -60.26 4.71
N LYS A 459 -3.91 -59.34 3.96
CA LYS A 459 -4.12 -57.97 4.41
C LYS A 459 -5.54 -57.52 4.10
N ILE A 460 -6.16 -56.82 5.03
CA ILE A 460 -7.39 -56.10 4.81
C ILE A 460 -7.00 -54.65 4.47
N SER A 461 -7.45 -54.17 3.32
CA SER A 461 -7.14 -52.80 2.83
C SER A 461 -8.38 -52.14 2.26
N PHE A 462 -8.36 -50.83 2.14
CA PHE A 462 -9.45 -49.99 1.62
C PHE A 462 -9.10 -49.36 0.29
N ASN A 463 -10.06 -49.27 -0.62
CA ASN A 463 -9.94 -48.53 -1.88
C ASN A 463 -11.25 -47.82 -2.16
N ASN A 464 -11.16 -46.53 -2.54
CA ASN A 464 -12.32 -45.66 -2.80
C ASN A 464 -13.29 -46.16 -3.87
N VAL A 465 -12.85 -47.08 -4.78
CA VAL A 465 -13.68 -47.66 -5.87
C VAL A 465 -14.38 -48.94 -5.41
N PHE A 466 -13.67 -49.77 -4.62
CA PHE A 466 -14.12 -51.14 -4.26
C PHE A 466 -14.44 -51.33 -2.81
N GLY A 467 -14.22 -50.31 -1.92
CA GLY A 467 -14.39 -50.42 -0.48
C GLY A 467 -13.32 -51.23 0.22
N TYR A 468 -13.68 -51.86 1.34
CA TYR A 468 -12.80 -52.77 2.05
C TYR A 468 -12.68 -54.09 1.31
N PHE A 469 -11.46 -54.66 1.27
CA PHE A 469 -11.18 -55.93 0.65
C PHE A 469 -10.05 -56.68 1.36
N ILE A 470 -10.08 -58.01 1.24
CA ILE A 470 -9.02 -58.90 1.68
C ILE A 470 -8.12 -59.12 0.49
N GLU A 471 -6.84 -58.75 0.56
CA GLU A 471 -5.85 -58.97 -0.51
C GLU A 471 -5.05 -60.23 -0.28
N VAL A 472 -5.10 -61.16 -1.24
CA VAL A 472 -4.40 -62.41 -1.22
C VAL A 472 -3.44 -62.48 -2.40
N ARG A 473 -2.18 -62.83 -2.17
CA ARG A 473 -1.19 -63.03 -3.24
C ARG A 473 -1.54 -64.27 -4.05
N ASN A 474 -1.28 -64.23 -5.35
CA ASN A 474 -1.58 -65.34 -6.29
C ASN A 474 -0.97 -66.67 -5.88
N SER A 475 0.14 -66.69 -5.12
CA SER A 475 0.77 -67.84 -4.54
C SER A 475 -0.07 -68.62 -3.55
N HIS A 476 -1.15 -68.00 -2.99
CA HIS A 476 -2.02 -68.60 -1.96
C HIS A 476 -3.47 -68.72 -2.43
N LYS A 477 -3.74 -68.61 -3.73
CA LYS A 477 -5.07 -68.62 -4.33
C LYS A 477 -5.86 -69.88 -3.98
N ASP A 478 -5.18 -71.01 -3.96
CA ASP A 478 -5.80 -72.31 -3.71
C ASP A 478 -6.24 -72.53 -2.25
N LYS A 479 -5.88 -71.60 -1.34
CA LYS A 479 -6.24 -71.60 0.06
C LYS A 479 -7.40 -70.65 0.42
N VAL A 480 -7.96 -69.99 -0.59
CA VAL A 480 -9.06 -69.04 -0.42
C VAL A 480 -10.35 -69.84 -0.16
N PRO A 481 -11.09 -69.52 0.95
CA PRO A 481 -12.37 -70.12 1.23
C PRO A 481 -13.44 -69.84 0.17
N GLU A 482 -14.38 -70.79 -0.02
CA GLU A 482 -15.46 -70.66 -0.99
C GLU A 482 -16.46 -69.55 -0.65
N ASP A 483 -16.56 -69.16 0.60
CA ASP A 483 -17.40 -68.08 1.10
C ASP A 483 -16.86 -66.67 0.76
N TRP A 484 -15.65 -66.52 0.25
CA TRP A 484 -15.10 -65.23 -0.18
C TRP A 484 -15.48 -64.91 -1.61
N ILE A 485 -16.09 -63.76 -1.82
CA ILE A 485 -16.50 -63.29 -3.12
C ILE A 485 -15.34 -62.50 -3.78
N ARG A 486 -14.87 -62.96 -4.92
CA ARG A 486 -13.79 -62.27 -5.65
C ARG A 486 -14.30 -60.99 -6.31
N LYS A 487 -13.68 -59.83 -5.95
CA LYS A 487 -14.00 -58.49 -6.47
C LYS A 487 -13.09 -58.05 -7.61
N GLN A 488 -11.79 -58.37 -7.55
CA GLN A 488 -10.81 -57.89 -8.55
C GLN A 488 -9.62 -58.83 -8.60
N THR A 489 -9.13 -59.07 -9.83
CA THR A 489 -7.88 -59.77 -10.10
C THR A 489 -6.80 -58.74 -10.52
N LEU A 490 -5.67 -58.77 -9.80
CA LEU A 490 -4.48 -57.94 -10.09
C LEU A 490 -3.37 -58.87 -10.63
N VAL A 491 -2.29 -58.26 -11.13
CA VAL A 491 -1.14 -59.02 -11.68
C VAL A 491 -0.51 -59.96 -10.64
N ASN A 492 -0.42 -59.55 -9.36
CA ASN A 492 0.27 -60.25 -8.30
C ASN A 492 -0.61 -60.67 -7.13
N ALA A 493 -1.89 -60.30 -7.13
CA ALA A 493 -2.83 -60.59 -6.03
C ALA A 493 -4.28 -60.65 -6.53
N GLU A 494 -5.15 -61.23 -5.75
CA GLU A 494 -6.61 -61.15 -5.93
C GLU A 494 -7.23 -60.48 -4.71
N ARG A 495 -8.33 -59.79 -4.93
CA ARG A 495 -9.08 -59.06 -3.88
C ARG A 495 -10.43 -59.70 -3.69
N TYR A 496 -10.73 -60.01 -2.46
CA TYR A 496 -11.93 -60.66 -2.02
C TYR A 496 -12.71 -59.82 -1.01
N ILE A 497 -14.01 -60.10 -0.89
CA ILE A 497 -14.90 -59.52 0.10
C ILE A 497 -15.69 -60.65 0.77
N THR A 498 -15.96 -60.51 2.07
CA THR A 498 -16.87 -61.35 2.85
C THR A 498 -18.13 -60.59 3.16
N GLU A 499 -19.24 -61.30 3.50
CA GLU A 499 -20.47 -60.65 3.86
C GLU A 499 -20.30 -59.82 5.17
N GLU A 500 -19.56 -60.36 6.14
CA GLU A 500 -19.18 -59.66 7.37
C GLU A 500 -18.38 -58.37 7.11
N LEU A 501 -17.44 -58.42 6.14
CA LEU A 501 -16.66 -57.22 5.75
C LEU A 501 -17.51 -56.14 5.05
N LYS A 502 -18.54 -56.58 4.32
CA LYS A 502 -19.50 -55.71 3.67
C LYS A 502 -20.44 -55.03 4.64
N GLU A 503 -21.00 -55.81 5.61
CA GLU A 503 -21.83 -55.24 6.68
C GLU A 503 -21.03 -54.23 7.51
N TYR A 504 -19.81 -54.55 7.84
CA TYR A 504 -18.88 -53.65 8.51
C TYR A 504 -18.61 -52.39 7.73
N GLU A 505 -18.37 -52.48 6.40
CA GLU A 505 -18.18 -51.34 5.51
C GLU A 505 -19.38 -50.40 5.51
N GLU A 506 -20.60 -50.94 5.37
CA GLU A 506 -21.84 -50.15 5.39
C GLU A 506 -22.02 -49.40 6.72
N GLN A 507 -21.65 -50.03 7.86
CA GLN A 507 -21.70 -49.38 9.17
C GLN A 507 -20.66 -48.26 9.30
N ILE A 508 -19.44 -48.46 8.88
CA ILE A 508 -18.36 -47.49 9.01
C ILE A 508 -18.50 -46.31 8.04
N LEU A 509 -18.78 -46.57 6.76
CA LEU A 509 -19.04 -45.49 5.80
C LEU A 509 -20.23 -44.63 6.19
N GLY A 510 -21.29 -45.29 6.70
CA GLY A 510 -22.44 -44.58 7.27
C GLY A 510 -22.09 -43.76 8.52
N ALA A 511 -21.17 -44.23 9.37
CA ALA A 511 -20.70 -43.47 10.53
C ALA A 511 -19.81 -42.30 10.14
N GLU A 512 -18.87 -42.47 9.18
CA GLU A 512 -17.99 -41.38 8.69
C GLU A 512 -18.79 -40.20 8.08
N GLU A 513 -19.82 -40.52 7.28
CA GLU A 513 -20.69 -39.49 6.71
C GLU A 513 -21.48 -38.73 7.77
N LYS A 514 -21.97 -39.45 8.80
CA LYS A 514 -22.68 -38.86 9.93
C LYS A 514 -21.75 -38.02 10.80
N ILE A 515 -20.56 -38.52 11.12
CA ILE A 515 -19.52 -37.76 11.85
C ILE A 515 -19.24 -36.46 11.15
N SER A 516 -18.98 -36.53 9.84
CA SER A 516 -18.71 -35.31 9.03
C SER A 516 -19.86 -34.30 9.08
N LYS A 517 -21.10 -34.76 8.93
CA LYS A 517 -22.31 -33.89 9.01
C LYS A 517 -22.46 -33.24 10.36
N ILE A 518 -22.30 -34.01 11.45
CA ILE A 518 -22.44 -33.53 12.83
C ILE A 518 -21.31 -32.54 13.16
N GLU A 519 -20.07 -32.85 12.78
CA GLU A 519 -18.94 -31.92 12.99
C GLU A 519 -19.12 -30.60 12.23
N HIS A 520 -19.60 -30.63 10.99
CA HIS A 520 -19.94 -29.41 10.24
C HIS A 520 -21.02 -28.58 10.93
N LEU A 521 -22.08 -29.22 11.43
CA LEU A 521 -23.14 -28.53 12.17
C LEU A 521 -22.64 -27.90 13.47
N LEU A 522 -21.86 -28.64 14.25
CA LEU A 522 -21.31 -28.14 15.52
C LEU A 522 -20.29 -27.02 15.28
N TYR A 523 -19.43 -27.18 14.28
CA TYR A 523 -18.46 -26.14 13.89
C TYR A 523 -19.15 -24.84 13.46
N ARG A 524 -20.21 -24.95 12.66
CA ARG A 524 -21.03 -23.80 12.28
C ARG A 524 -21.62 -23.07 13.49
N LYS A 525 -22.14 -23.81 14.48
CA LYS A 525 -22.61 -23.23 15.74
C LYS A 525 -21.49 -22.50 16.51
N VAL A 526 -20.26 -23.06 16.51
CA VAL A 526 -19.11 -22.36 17.09
C VAL A 526 -18.82 -21.05 16.36
N CYS A 527 -18.83 -21.05 15.03
CA CYS A 527 -18.65 -19.84 14.24
C CYS A 527 -19.75 -18.80 14.51
N GLU A 528 -21.02 -19.22 14.57
CA GLU A 528 -22.15 -18.36 14.89
C GLU A 528 -22.02 -17.73 16.29
N ASN A 529 -21.52 -18.46 17.27
CA ASN A 529 -21.26 -17.92 18.61
C ASN A 529 -20.11 -16.90 18.61
N VAL A 530 -19.02 -17.17 17.90
CA VAL A 530 -17.90 -16.21 17.78
C VAL A 530 -18.37 -14.92 17.11
N MET A 531 -19.28 -14.99 16.12
CA MET A 531 -19.83 -13.81 15.44
C MET A 531 -20.52 -12.83 16.39
N ILE A 532 -21.04 -13.27 17.52
CA ILE A 532 -21.67 -12.39 18.53
C ILE A 532 -20.64 -11.41 19.11
N TYR A 533 -19.38 -11.80 19.17
CA TYR A 533 -18.27 -11.01 19.76
C TYR A 533 -17.46 -10.22 18.75
N ILE A 534 -17.91 -10.12 17.49
CA ILE A 534 -17.10 -9.53 16.39
C ILE A 534 -16.69 -8.09 16.67
N ASP A 535 -17.61 -7.24 17.16
CA ASP A 535 -17.32 -5.85 17.51
C ASP A 535 -16.24 -5.74 18.59
N GLN A 536 -16.32 -6.58 19.61
CA GLN A 536 -15.40 -6.61 20.75
C GLN A 536 -14.01 -7.10 20.33
N ILE A 537 -13.94 -8.10 19.46
CA ILE A 537 -12.66 -8.59 18.89
C ILE A 537 -12.02 -7.51 18.03
N GLN A 538 -12.80 -6.78 17.21
CA GLN A 538 -12.29 -5.69 16.40
C GLN A 538 -11.83 -4.48 17.24
N GLU A 539 -12.50 -4.16 18.36
CA GLU A 539 -12.01 -3.12 19.26
C GLU A 539 -10.70 -3.55 19.94
N ASN A 540 -10.61 -4.79 20.40
CA ASN A 540 -9.35 -5.32 20.95
C ASN A 540 -8.22 -5.33 19.90
N SER A 541 -8.54 -5.67 18.64
CA SER A 541 -7.59 -5.61 17.54
C SER A 541 -6.95 -4.23 17.37
N LYS A 542 -7.73 -3.14 17.47
CA LYS A 542 -7.23 -1.77 17.39
C LYS A 542 -6.28 -1.42 18.52
N ILE A 543 -6.61 -1.84 19.75
CA ILE A 543 -5.78 -1.57 20.93
C ILE A 543 -4.46 -2.35 20.82
N ILE A 544 -4.51 -3.60 20.40
CA ILE A 544 -3.31 -4.40 20.14
C ILE A 544 -2.45 -3.78 19.03
N ALA A 545 -3.05 -3.25 17.98
CA ALA A 545 -2.31 -2.54 16.93
C ALA A 545 -1.60 -1.28 17.47
N GLU A 546 -2.26 -0.51 18.36
CA GLU A 546 -1.67 0.66 19.03
C GLU A 546 -0.49 0.25 19.92
N LEU A 547 -0.63 -0.80 20.74
CA LEU A 547 0.44 -1.34 21.57
C LEU A 547 1.60 -1.85 20.73
N ASP A 548 1.33 -2.59 19.66
CA ASP A 548 2.34 -3.12 18.75
C ASP A 548 3.13 -1.99 18.05
N CYS A 549 2.47 -0.92 17.65
CA CYS A 549 3.16 0.28 17.15
C CYS A 549 4.05 0.91 18.23
N GLY A 550 3.60 1.00 19.48
CA GLY A 550 4.38 1.51 20.60
C GLY A 550 5.63 0.67 20.87
N VAL A 551 5.47 -0.64 20.95
CA VAL A 551 6.57 -1.60 21.14
C VAL A 551 7.55 -1.57 19.96
N GLY A 552 7.03 -1.59 18.72
CA GLY A 552 7.88 -1.57 17.52
C GLY A 552 8.66 -0.28 17.36
N LEU A 553 8.06 0.88 17.64
CA LEU A 553 8.76 2.17 17.60
C LEU A 553 9.72 2.35 18.79
N SER A 554 9.47 1.72 19.93
CA SER A 554 10.42 1.63 21.05
C SER A 554 11.66 0.81 20.66
N GLU A 555 11.46 -0.32 20.00
CA GLU A 555 12.55 -1.15 19.49
C GLU A 555 13.43 -0.38 18.49
N LEU A 556 12.78 0.35 17.56
CA LEU A 556 13.47 1.24 16.62
C LEU A 556 14.26 2.33 17.34
N ALA A 557 13.65 2.99 18.35
CA ALA A 557 14.28 4.09 19.07
C ALA A 557 15.57 3.63 19.79
N VAL A 558 15.55 2.45 20.39
CA VAL A 558 16.72 1.89 21.07
C VAL A 558 17.79 1.44 20.05
N SER A 559 17.39 0.71 19.01
CA SER A 559 18.35 0.15 18.03
C SER A 559 19.08 1.24 17.25
N GLU A 560 18.38 2.33 16.88
CA GLU A 560 18.91 3.40 16.04
C GLU A 560 19.32 4.66 16.84
N SER A 561 19.23 4.60 18.17
CA SER A 561 19.54 5.73 19.06
C SER A 561 18.77 7.00 18.69
N TYR A 562 17.44 6.88 18.57
CA TYR A 562 16.55 8.00 18.32
C TYR A 562 16.10 8.64 19.64
N THR A 563 15.82 9.94 19.63
CA THR A 563 15.43 10.71 20.82
C THR A 563 13.97 11.12 20.77
N LYS A 564 13.39 11.33 21.97
CA LYS A 564 12.03 11.85 22.12
C LYS A 564 11.97 13.30 21.64
N PRO A 565 11.17 13.64 20.62
CA PRO A 565 11.00 15.03 20.20
C PRO A 565 10.09 15.79 21.18
N VAL A 566 10.29 17.09 21.28
CA VAL A 566 9.40 18.03 21.96
C VAL A 566 8.49 18.65 20.92
N LEU A 567 7.18 18.42 21.04
CA LEU A 567 6.18 19.05 20.16
C LEU A 567 5.43 20.11 20.92
N ASN A 568 5.21 21.25 20.26
CA ASN A 568 4.47 22.37 20.78
C ASN A 568 3.59 23.02 19.71
N GLU A 569 2.76 24.00 20.11
CA GLU A 569 1.93 24.77 19.19
C GLU A 569 2.65 25.98 18.58
N GLY A 570 3.93 26.13 18.83
CA GLY A 570 4.78 27.17 18.24
C GLY A 570 4.95 27.01 16.73
N PHE A 571 5.84 27.83 16.17
CA PHE A 571 6.15 27.81 14.73
C PHE A 571 7.60 27.38 14.43
N GLU A 572 8.40 27.16 15.47
CA GLU A 572 9.82 26.87 15.29
C GLU A 572 10.09 25.40 15.01
N ILE A 573 11.16 25.16 14.29
CA ILE A 573 11.76 23.84 14.08
C ILE A 573 13.23 23.97 14.48
N ASP A 574 13.63 23.40 15.61
CA ASP A 574 15.03 23.34 16.06
C ASP A 574 15.50 21.91 16.12
N LEU A 575 16.43 21.55 15.24
CA LEU A 575 17.00 20.23 15.13
C LEU A 575 18.51 20.32 15.37
N LYS A 576 19.03 19.52 16.31
CA LYS A 576 20.47 19.39 16.57
C LYS A 576 20.95 17.99 16.25
N GLU A 577 22.06 17.91 15.57
CA GLU A 577 22.69 16.67 15.13
C GLU A 577 21.65 15.73 14.43
N ALA A 578 20.85 16.29 13.55
CA ALA A 578 19.83 15.57 12.82
C ALA A 578 20.44 14.65 11.74
N ARG A 579 19.86 13.46 11.58
CA ARG A 579 20.31 12.41 10.65
C ARG A 579 19.17 12.01 9.71
N HIS A 580 19.49 11.54 8.51
CA HIS A 580 18.48 11.08 7.54
C HIS A 580 18.27 9.57 7.68
N PRO A 581 17.13 9.09 8.19
CA PRO A 581 16.95 7.67 8.53
C PRO A 581 17.13 6.73 7.33
N ILE A 582 16.64 7.12 6.15
CA ILE A 582 16.74 6.28 4.95
C ILE A 582 18.19 6.18 4.46
N ILE A 583 18.89 7.32 4.40
CA ILE A 583 20.28 7.33 3.93
C ILE A 583 21.19 6.65 4.94
N GLU A 584 21.01 6.92 6.24
CA GLU A 584 21.79 6.30 7.31
C GLU A 584 21.70 4.76 7.27
N ASN A 585 20.48 4.22 7.08
CA ASN A 585 20.27 2.78 6.97
C ASN A 585 20.84 2.17 5.68
N ALA A 586 21.05 2.97 4.63
CA ALA A 586 21.60 2.52 3.35
C ALA A 586 23.12 2.62 3.28
N LEU A 587 23.79 3.24 4.27
CA LEU A 587 25.26 3.36 4.29
C LEU A 587 25.94 2.00 4.48
N PRO A 588 27.08 1.77 3.83
CA PRO A 588 27.88 0.58 4.06
C PRO A 588 28.31 0.45 5.53
N LEU A 589 28.52 -0.78 5.98
CA LEU A 589 29.02 -1.05 7.34
C LEU A 589 30.32 -0.30 7.62
N GLY A 590 30.32 0.51 8.69
CA GLY A 590 31.47 1.32 9.12
C GLY A 590 31.43 2.77 8.65
N GLU A 591 30.56 3.14 7.71
CA GLU A 591 30.32 4.54 7.36
C GLU A 591 29.25 5.13 8.26
N LYS A 592 29.46 6.39 8.70
CA LYS A 592 28.50 7.12 9.54
C LYS A 592 27.89 8.28 8.75
N TYR A 593 26.62 8.51 8.97
CA TYR A 593 25.94 9.70 8.48
C TYR A 593 26.48 10.94 9.18
N ILE A 594 26.72 12.03 8.44
CA ILE A 594 27.17 13.29 9.02
C ILE A 594 25.95 14.09 9.49
N PRO A 595 25.78 14.25 10.82
CA PRO A 595 24.60 14.94 11.35
C PRO A 595 24.66 16.44 11.12
N ASN A 596 23.50 17.07 10.96
CA ASN A 596 23.36 18.49 10.69
C ASN A 596 22.39 19.18 11.65
N ASP A 597 22.70 20.42 12.00
CA ASP A 597 21.82 21.30 12.74
C ASP A 597 20.96 22.09 11.78
N LEU A 598 19.72 22.33 12.14
CA LEU A 598 18.79 23.14 11.35
C LEU A 598 17.83 23.87 12.26
N PHE A 599 17.71 25.19 12.04
CA PHE A 599 16.74 26.02 12.72
C PHE A 599 15.87 26.76 11.71
N LEU A 600 14.55 26.75 11.90
CA LEU A 600 13.58 27.53 11.14
C LEU A 600 12.63 28.24 12.11
N SER A 601 12.44 29.53 11.91
CA SER A 601 11.54 30.37 12.70
C SER A 601 10.81 31.36 11.78
N LYS A 602 9.55 31.58 12.05
CA LYS A 602 8.73 32.56 11.30
C LYS A 602 9.30 33.97 11.37
N ASP A 603 9.93 34.32 12.50
CA ASP A 603 10.34 35.69 12.79
C ASP A 603 11.76 36.02 12.30
N SER A 604 12.70 35.07 12.34
CA SER A 604 14.13 35.35 12.11
C SER A 604 14.76 34.58 10.97
N GLN A 605 14.30 33.37 10.70
CA GLN A 605 14.87 32.43 9.71
C GLN A 605 13.75 31.63 9.04
N GLN A 606 12.93 32.34 8.26
CA GLN A 606 11.76 31.77 7.57
C GLN A 606 12.18 30.90 6.39
N ILE A 607 13.12 31.41 5.58
CA ILE A 607 13.62 30.76 4.37
C ILE A 607 15.12 30.53 4.51
N ILE A 608 15.53 29.31 4.33
CA ILE A 608 16.95 28.91 4.23
C ILE A 608 17.25 28.61 2.76
N MET A 609 18.12 29.44 2.16
CA MET A 609 18.72 29.15 0.87
C MET A 609 19.91 28.23 1.04
N VAL A 610 19.84 27.01 0.47
CA VAL A 610 20.89 26.01 0.56
C VAL A 610 21.66 25.94 -0.76
N THR A 611 22.89 26.42 -0.77
CA THR A 611 23.78 26.35 -1.94
C THR A 611 24.86 25.27 -1.78
N GLY A 612 25.56 24.97 -2.87
CA GLY A 612 26.61 23.97 -2.88
C GLY A 612 26.55 23.06 -4.12
N PRO A 613 27.57 22.24 -4.35
CA PRO A 613 27.64 21.38 -5.52
C PRO A 613 26.59 20.26 -5.48
N ASN A 614 26.29 19.70 -6.66
CA ASN A 614 25.53 18.45 -6.73
C ASN A 614 26.34 17.34 -6.05
N MET A 615 25.66 16.39 -5.44
CA MET A 615 26.23 15.32 -4.59
C MET A 615 26.71 15.76 -3.19
N ALA A 616 26.68 17.05 -2.86
CA ALA A 616 27.07 17.52 -1.51
C ALA A 616 26.03 17.13 -0.43
N GLY A 617 24.80 16.81 -0.83
CA GLY A 617 23.73 16.39 0.08
C GLY A 617 22.67 17.45 0.37
N LYS A 618 22.54 18.49 -0.47
CA LYS A 618 21.48 19.52 -0.32
C LYS A 618 20.09 18.91 -0.20
N SER A 619 19.69 18.11 -1.19
CA SER A 619 18.38 17.43 -1.21
C SER A 619 18.16 16.47 -0.04
N ALA A 620 19.26 15.85 0.45
CA ALA A 620 19.20 14.97 1.62
C ALA A 620 18.84 15.76 2.89
N ILE A 621 19.42 16.96 3.10
CA ILE A 621 19.12 17.80 4.26
C ILE A 621 17.67 18.31 4.21
N LEU A 622 17.17 18.69 3.04
CA LEU A 622 15.77 19.09 2.88
C LEU A 622 14.82 17.96 3.27
N ARG A 623 15.00 16.78 2.66
CA ARG A 623 14.16 15.60 2.93
C ARG A 623 14.29 15.13 4.39
N GLN A 624 15.49 15.13 4.96
CA GLN A 624 15.74 14.83 6.37
C GLN A 624 14.83 15.65 7.29
N THR A 625 14.76 16.96 7.07
CA THR A 625 13.95 17.86 7.90
C THR A 625 12.47 17.49 7.85
N ALA A 626 11.92 17.28 6.65
CA ALA A 626 10.52 16.88 6.50
C ALA A 626 10.23 15.50 7.10
N ILE A 627 11.12 14.54 6.91
CA ILE A 627 10.97 13.18 7.46
C ILE A 627 11.01 13.22 8.99
N ILE A 628 11.90 14.01 9.61
CA ILE A 628 11.95 14.15 11.08
C ILE A 628 10.67 14.77 11.61
N CYS A 629 10.17 15.84 11.00
CA CYS A 629 8.90 16.43 11.37
C CYS A 629 7.73 15.44 11.21
N LEU A 630 7.72 14.68 10.14
CA LEU A 630 6.73 13.61 9.92
C LEU A 630 6.80 12.54 11.00
N MET A 631 8.01 12.03 11.30
CA MET A 631 8.22 11.03 12.35
C MET A 631 7.76 11.54 13.72
N ALA A 632 8.04 12.78 14.05
CA ALA A 632 7.54 13.40 15.28
C ALA A 632 6.01 13.43 15.32
N GLN A 633 5.35 13.82 14.21
CA GLN A 633 3.87 13.94 14.18
C GLN A 633 3.12 12.62 14.06
N ILE A 634 3.76 11.51 13.69
CA ILE A 634 3.16 10.19 13.86
C ILE A 634 3.27 9.66 15.30
N GLY A 635 4.01 10.35 16.16
CA GLY A 635 4.32 9.93 17.53
C GLY A 635 5.46 8.94 17.60
N SER A 636 6.55 9.16 16.85
CA SER A 636 7.79 8.39 16.89
C SER A 636 8.94 9.21 17.46
N PHE A 637 9.90 8.54 18.08
CA PHE A 637 11.20 9.14 18.34
C PHE A 637 11.93 9.40 17.02
N VAL A 638 12.84 10.38 17.01
CA VAL A 638 13.44 10.94 15.80
C VAL A 638 14.97 10.81 15.79
N PRO A 639 15.58 10.69 14.60
CA PRO A 639 17.03 10.59 14.42
C PRO A 639 17.72 11.96 14.60
N ALA A 640 17.71 12.49 15.82
CA ALA A 640 18.39 13.73 16.19
C ALA A 640 18.86 13.63 17.65
N LYS A 641 19.80 14.49 18.05
CA LYS A 641 20.18 14.60 19.47
C LYS A 641 19.19 15.44 20.25
N HIS A 642 18.61 16.45 19.61
CA HIS A 642 17.52 17.27 20.11
C HIS A 642 16.63 17.66 18.96
N ALA A 643 15.31 17.63 19.18
CA ALA A 643 14.32 18.10 18.24
C ALA A 643 13.18 18.79 18.99
N GLU A 644 12.99 20.08 18.71
CA GLU A 644 11.83 20.84 19.13
C GLU A 644 11.07 21.32 17.90
N ILE A 645 9.80 20.96 17.79
CA ILE A 645 9.04 21.10 16.56
C ILE A 645 7.66 21.67 16.87
N GLY A 646 7.41 22.87 16.32
CA GLY A 646 6.04 23.41 16.21
C GLY A 646 5.24 22.60 15.21
N VAL A 647 4.05 22.13 15.60
CA VAL A 647 3.20 21.26 14.78
C VAL A 647 2.94 21.86 13.40
N LEU A 648 3.15 21.06 12.37
CA LEU A 648 2.87 21.40 10.98
C LEU A 648 1.46 20.95 10.57
N ASP A 649 0.86 21.68 9.65
CA ASP A 649 -0.42 21.30 9.03
C ASP A 649 -0.26 20.82 7.59
N LYS A 650 0.83 21.23 6.92
CA LYS A 650 1.13 20.82 5.55
C LYS A 650 2.64 20.66 5.34
N ILE A 651 3.02 19.63 4.58
CA ILE A 651 4.37 19.48 4.03
C ILE A 651 4.25 19.39 2.52
N PHE A 652 4.98 20.26 1.83
CA PHE A 652 5.07 20.27 0.39
C PHE A 652 6.51 20.05 -0.07
N THR A 653 6.68 19.25 -1.10
CA THR A 653 8.00 19.03 -1.69
C THR A 653 7.96 19.19 -3.19
N ARG A 654 8.92 19.93 -3.71
CA ARG A 654 9.29 19.91 -5.11
C ARG A 654 10.76 19.48 -5.20
N VAL A 655 11.01 18.22 -5.50
CA VAL A 655 12.34 17.62 -5.49
C VAL A 655 12.53 16.76 -6.73
N GLY A 656 13.56 17.08 -7.54
CA GLY A 656 13.99 16.30 -8.70
C GLY A 656 13.04 16.38 -9.93
N ALA A 657 13.57 16.16 -11.11
CA ALA A 657 12.79 15.99 -12.34
C ALA A 657 12.40 14.52 -12.48
N THR A 658 11.12 14.20 -12.38
CA THR A 658 10.61 12.90 -12.82
C THR A 658 10.09 13.02 -14.23
N ASP A 659 10.80 12.41 -15.17
CA ASP A 659 10.32 12.27 -16.55
C ASP A 659 9.09 11.38 -16.57
N ASN A 660 7.93 12.00 -16.73
CA ASN A 660 6.68 11.25 -16.93
C ASN A 660 6.43 11.12 -18.44
N ILE A 661 7.21 10.26 -19.09
CA ILE A 661 7.13 10.02 -20.55
C ILE A 661 5.71 9.59 -20.97
N SER A 662 4.94 9.01 -20.06
CA SER A 662 3.60 8.49 -20.35
C SER A 662 2.53 9.58 -20.48
N SER A 663 2.73 10.79 -19.93
CA SER A 663 1.76 11.90 -20.01
C SER A 663 2.00 12.84 -21.18
N GLY A 664 3.16 12.77 -21.85
CA GLY A 664 3.53 13.68 -22.94
C GLY A 664 3.72 15.14 -22.51
N GLU A 665 3.76 15.43 -21.20
CA GLU A 665 4.01 16.76 -20.66
C GLU A 665 5.51 17.04 -20.57
N SER A 666 5.89 18.29 -20.84
CA SER A 666 7.27 18.74 -20.62
C SER A 666 7.64 18.68 -19.14
N THR A 667 8.85 18.23 -18.81
CA THR A 667 9.39 18.22 -17.43
C THR A 667 9.26 19.58 -16.74
N PHE A 668 9.45 20.67 -17.49
CA PHE A 668 9.26 22.02 -16.98
C PHE A 668 7.79 22.34 -16.66
N MET A 669 6.83 21.86 -17.48
CA MET A 669 5.40 22.05 -17.19
C MET A 669 4.96 21.30 -15.94
N VAL A 670 5.44 20.08 -15.74
CA VAL A 670 5.21 19.32 -14.51
C VAL A 670 5.76 20.06 -13.30
N GLU A 671 6.99 20.59 -13.41
CA GLU A 671 7.61 21.41 -12.36
C GLU A 671 6.76 22.64 -12.02
N MET A 672 6.27 23.36 -13.00
CA MET A 672 5.44 24.56 -12.78
C MET A 672 4.07 24.20 -12.20
N ASN A 673 3.47 23.10 -12.58
CA ASN A 673 2.23 22.62 -12.01
C ASN A 673 2.40 22.24 -10.52
N GLU A 674 3.49 21.56 -10.14
CA GLU A 674 3.83 21.26 -8.75
C GLU A 674 4.05 22.55 -7.94
N ALA A 675 4.83 23.49 -8.47
CA ALA A 675 5.08 24.79 -7.83
C ALA A 675 3.78 25.58 -7.65
N ALA A 676 2.93 25.64 -8.67
CA ALA A 676 1.62 26.30 -8.60
C ALA A 676 0.72 25.66 -7.53
N ASN A 677 0.69 24.32 -7.46
CA ASN A 677 -0.06 23.61 -6.41
C ASN A 677 0.43 24.03 -5.02
N ILE A 678 1.73 24.08 -4.80
CA ILE A 678 2.32 24.51 -3.53
C ILE A 678 1.87 25.94 -3.19
N LEU A 679 2.12 26.90 -4.11
CA LEU A 679 1.87 28.33 -3.85
C LEU A 679 0.40 28.66 -3.59
N ASN A 680 -0.53 27.92 -4.19
CA ASN A 680 -1.96 28.11 -4.00
C ASN A 680 -2.50 27.46 -2.70
N ASN A 681 -1.74 26.59 -2.05
CA ASN A 681 -2.21 25.82 -0.90
C ASN A 681 -1.42 26.05 0.41
N ILE A 682 -0.57 27.09 0.46
CA ILE A 682 0.25 27.44 1.63
C ILE A 682 -0.58 27.86 2.83
N SER A 683 -0.07 27.56 4.03
CA SER A 683 -0.63 27.96 5.31
C SER A 683 0.45 28.48 6.27
N GLU A 684 0.09 28.98 7.43
CA GLU A 684 1.04 29.47 8.43
C GLU A 684 1.96 28.38 8.99
N ARG A 685 1.48 27.14 9.01
CA ARG A 685 2.18 25.97 9.55
C ARG A 685 2.76 25.06 8.46
N SER A 686 2.81 25.55 7.22
CA SER A 686 3.40 24.81 6.12
C SER A 686 4.92 24.74 6.23
N LEU A 687 5.47 23.57 5.89
CA LEU A 687 6.89 23.35 5.58
C LEU A 687 7.02 23.07 4.08
N ILE A 688 7.81 23.90 3.40
CA ILE A 688 8.00 23.84 1.94
C ILE A 688 9.44 23.46 1.64
N LEU A 689 9.64 22.44 0.80
CA LEU A 689 10.95 22.01 0.31
C LEU A 689 11.02 22.20 -1.20
N LEU A 690 11.85 23.15 -1.62
CA LEU A 690 12.08 23.46 -3.02
C LEU A 690 13.50 23.06 -3.40
N ASP A 691 13.65 22.14 -4.33
CA ASP A 691 14.95 21.65 -4.77
C ASP A 691 15.13 21.90 -6.27
N GLU A 692 16.08 22.75 -6.61
CA GLU A 692 16.52 23.07 -7.96
C GLU A 692 15.39 23.56 -8.90
N ILE A 693 14.55 24.48 -8.44
CA ILE A 693 13.49 25.08 -9.27
C ILE A 693 14.08 25.94 -10.40
N GLY A 694 13.46 25.87 -11.57
CA GLY A 694 13.84 26.63 -12.77
C GLY A 694 14.87 25.92 -13.67
N ARG A 695 15.17 24.65 -13.42
CA ARG A 695 16.20 23.88 -14.14
C ARG A 695 15.77 23.47 -15.57
N GLY A 696 14.47 23.38 -15.81
CA GLY A 696 13.89 22.90 -17.08
C GLY A 696 13.77 23.96 -18.19
N THR A 697 14.27 25.20 -17.97
CA THR A 697 14.18 26.31 -18.92
C THR A 697 15.52 27.05 -19.07
N SER A 698 15.53 28.20 -19.75
CA SER A 698 16.74 29.02 -19.87
C SER A 698 17.22 29.50 -18.51
N THR A 699 18.54 29.70 -18.34
CA THR A 699 19.13 30.10 -17.06
C THR A 699 18.48 31.36 -16.46
N TYR A 700 18.22 32.34 -17.28
CA TYR A 700 17.64 33.61 -16.83
C TYR A 700 16.18 33.51 -16.44
N ASP A 701 15.37 32.75 -17.20
CA ASP A 701 13.99 32.50 -16.84
C ASP A 701 13.93 31.68 -15.52
N GLY A 702 14.83 30.67 -15.38
CA GLY A 702 14.92 29.84 -14.20
C GLY A 702 15.25 30.63 -12.94
N VAL A 703 16.28 31.51 -13.00
CA VAL A 703 16.65 32.43 -11.89
C VAL A 703 15.49 33.36 -11.55
N SER A 704 14.87 33.96 -12.57
CA SER A 704 13.76 34.91 -12.38
C SER A 704 12.55 34.27 -11.68
N ILE A 705 12.19 33.06 -12.10
CA ILE A 705 11.10 32.30 -11.46
C ILE A 705 11.46 31.90 -10.01
N ALA A 706 12.68 31.39 -9.79
CA ALA A 706 13.14 31.01 -8.46
C ALA A 706 13.17 32.18 -7.48
N TRP A 707 13.64 33.34 -7.95
CA TRP A 707 13.64 34.60 -7.20
C TRP A 707 12.22 35.03 -6.83
N ALA A 708 11.33 35.09 -7.82
CA ALA A 708 9.94 35.51 -7.63
C ALA A 708 9.19 34.60 -6.65
N ILE A 709 9.42 33.28 -6.71
CA ILE A 709 8.83 32.32 -5.77
C ILE A 709 9.35 32.57 -4.35
N ALA A 710 10.65 32.75 -4.17
CA ALA A 710 11.23 32.98 -2.83
C ALA A 710 10.75 34.31 -2.24
N GLU A 711 10.66 35.35 -3.03
CA GLU A 711 10.12 36.65 -2.65
C GLU A 711 8.64 36.57 -2.28
N TYR A 712 7.83 35.89 -3.11
CA TYR A 712 6.42 35.65 -2.84
C TYR A 712 6.21 34.94 -1.51
N LEU A 713 6.96 33.85 -1.23
CA LEU A 713 6.89 33.12 0.02
C LEU A 713 7.31 33.96 1.23
N HIS A 714 8.34 34.81 1.07
CA HIS A 714 8.79 35.70 2.13
C HIS A 714 7.77 36.78 2.46
N GLN A 715 7.14 37.40 1.45
CA GLN A 715 6.16 38.47 1.62
C GLN A 715 4.75 37.96 1.95
N HIS A 716 4.47 36.67 1.72
CA HIS A 716 3.15 36.10 1.93
C HIS A 716 2.70 36.23 3.40
N PRO A 717 1.43 36.60 3.67
CA PRO A 717 0.92 36.80 5.05
C PRO A 717 1.10 35.61 5.97
N THR A 718 1.06 34.37 5.42
CA THR A 718 1.22 33.14 6.21
C THR A 718 2.67 32.84 6.59
N GLN A 719 3.65 33.44 5.93
CA GLN A 719 5.09 33.28 6.20
C GLN A 719 5.50 31.79 6.36
N PRO A 720 5.27 30.92 5.38
CA PRO A 720 5.55 29.50 5.51
C PRO A 720 7.05 29.23 5.64
N LYS A 721 7.42 28.26 6.46
CA LYS A 721 8.82 27.83 6.61
C LYS A 721 9.29 27.15 5.34
N THR A 722 10.45 27.57 4.80
CA THR A 722 10.91 27.09 3.51
C THR A 722 12.39 26.72 3.52
N LEU A 723 12.71 25.55 2.96
CA LEU A 723 14.07 25.14 2.59
C LEU A 723 14.19 25.17 1.07
N PHE A 724 15.08 25.98 0.56
CA PHE A 724 15.25 26.21 -0.85
C PHE A 724 16.67 25.85 -1.31
N ALA A 725 16.84 24.67 -1.90
CA ALA A 725 18.12 24.26 -2.47
C ALA A 725 18.22 24.76 -3.93
N THR A 726 19.34 25.38 -4.26
CA THR A 726 19.55 25.98 -5.58
C THR A 726 21.01 25.94 -6.01
N HIS A 727 21.25 26.03 -7.33
CA HIS A 727 22.57 26.30 -7.88
C HIS A 727 22.74 27.75 -8.28
N TYR A 728 21.68 28.54 -8.25
CA TYR A 728 21.72 29.93 -8.64
C TYR A 728 22.36 30.76 -7.54
N HIS A 729 23.62 31.19 -7.78
CA HIS A 729 24.36 32.00 -6.81
C HIS A 729 23.75 33.38 -6.62
N GLU A 730 23.02 33.84 -7.63
CA GLU A 730 22.30 35.11 -7.64
C GLU A 730 21.29 35.20 -6.48
N LEU A 731 20.67 34.08 -6.10
CA LEU A 731 19.76 34.04 -4.97
C LEU A 731 20.42 34.29 -3.59
N ASN A 732 21.76 34.23 -3.51
CA ASN A 732 22.47 34.60 -2.28
C ASN A 732 22.30 36.09 -1.94
N GLU A 733 22.09 36.95 -2.97
CA GLU A 733 21.89 38.38 -2.78
C GLU A 733 20.55 38.71 -2.10
N MET A 734 19.59 37.80 -2.09
CA MET A 734 18.30 38.01 -1.43
C MET A 734 18.42 38.28 0.07
N THR A 735 19.45 37.77 0.74
CA THR A 735 19.68 38.02 2.18
C THR A 735 19.98 39.50 2.50
N VAL A 736 20.38 40.30 1.51
CA VAL A 736 20.62 41.74 1.69
C VAL A 736 19.30 42.50 1.81
N ASN A 737 18.29 42.07 1.05
CA ASN A 737 17.01 42.77 0.93
C ASN A 737 15.89 42.14 1.82
N PHE A 738 16.05 40.90 2.24
CA PHE A 738 15.03 40.15 2.93
C PHE A 738 15.57 39.55 4.26
N GLU A 739 15.25 40.17 5.38
CA GLU A 739 15.84 39.83 6.69
C GLU A 739 15.60 38.41 7.16
N ARG A 740 14.47 37.78 6.79
CA ARG A 740 14.10 36.40 7.19
C ARG A 740 14.60 35.34 6.21
N ILE A 741 15.33 35.72 5.17
CA ILE A 741 16.04 34.79 4.27
C ILE A 741 17.47 34.66 4.74
N LYS A 742 17.95 33.42 4.95
CA LYS A 742 19.34 33.15 5.36
C LYS A 742 20.01 32.20 4.39
N ASN A 743 21.27 32.49 4.09
CA ASN A 743 22.09 31.65 3.24
C ASN A 743 22.84 30.59 4.04
N PHE A 744 22.81 29.38 3.57
CA PHE A 744 23.59 28.27 4.04
C PHE A 744 24.22 27.55 2.85
N HIS A 745 25.33 26.86 3.10
CA HIS A 745 25.96 26.02 2.11
C HIS A 745 26.38 24.68 2.71
N VAL A 746 26.38 23.65 1.86
CA VAL A 746 26.92 22.36 2.25
C VAL A 746 28.42 22.37 2.03
N SER A 747 29.17 22.21 3.13
CA SER A 747 30.62 22.35 3.13
C SER A 747 31.35 21.26 2.38
N ILE A 748 32.42 21.68 1.76
CA ILE A 748 33.36 20.83 1.05
C ILE A 748 34.79 21.23 1.45
N GLN A 749 35.73 20.31 1.38
CA GLN A 749 37.14 20.57 1.60
C GLN A 749 37.91 20.20 0.36
N GLU A 750 38.73 21.12 -0.11
CA GLU A 750 39.66 20.86 -1.20
C GLU A 750 40.99 20.33 -0.62
N HIS A 751 41.36 19.13 -1.04
CA HIS A 751 42.63 18.53 -0.63
C HIS A 751 43.37 17.99 -1.86
N LYS A 752 44.57 18.55 -2.13
CA LYS A 752 45.47 18.15 -3.25
C LYS A 752 44.73 18.03 -4.61
N GLY A 753 43.83 18.97 -4.94
CA GLY A 753 43.12 18.98 -6.20
C GLY A 753 41.98 17.93 -6.31
N SER A 754 41.63 17.32 -5.17
CA SER A 754 40.43 16.50 -5.00
C SER A 754 39.46 17.18 -4.04
N ILE A 755 38.17 17.03 -4.29
CA ILE A 755 37.11 17.56 -3.42
C ILE A 755 36.63 16.45 -2.49
N ILE A 756 36.62 16.75 -1.19
CA ILE A 756 36.04 15.94 -0.15
C ILE A 756 34.73 16.60 0.27
N PHE A 757 33.60 15.90 0.10
CA PHE A 757 32.31 16.36 0.54
C PHE A 757 32.17 16.13 2.06
N LEU A 758 32.25 17.21 2.83
CA LEU A 758 32.09 17.15 4.29
C LEU A 758 30.64 16.96 4.72
N ARG A 759 29.69 17.22 3.80
CA ARG A 759 28.23 17.05 4.01
C ARG A 759 27.69 17.79 5.24
N LYS A 760 28.41 18.84 5.71
CA LYS A 760 28.00 19.66 6.85
C LYS A 760 27.38 20.96 6.37
N LEU A 761 26.21 21.32 6.88
CA LEU A 761 25.50 22.57 6.61
C LEU A 761 26.14 23.69 7.43
N LEU A 762 26.63 24.73 6.78
CA LEU A 762 27.25 25.89 7.41
C LEU A 762 26.55 27.18 6.95
N SER A 763 26.54 28.19 7.83
CA SER A 763 26.01 29.53 7.52
C SER A 763 26.85 30.23 6.45
N GLY A 764 26.19 31.00 5.59
CA GLY A 764 26.80 31.71 4.47
C GLY A 764 26.56 31.07 3.10
N GLY A 765 26.73 31.82 2.04
CA GLY A 765 26.60 31.34 0.64
C GLY A 765 27.87 30.68 0.13
N SER A 766 27.77 29.80 -0.88
CA SER A 766 28.93 29.31 -1.64
C SER A 766 29.14 30.20 -2.87
N GLU A 767 30.38 30.68 -3.07
CA GLU A 767 30.73 31.51 -4.20
C GLU A 767 31.27 30.73 -5.41
N HIS A 768 31.59 29.44 -5.25
CA HIS A 768 32.22 28.61 -6.28
C HIS A 768 31.31 27.51 -6.83
N SER A 769 31.41 27.35 -8.16
CA SER A 769 30.77 26.22 -8.87
C SER A 769 31.74 25.04 -8.95
N PHE A 770 31.28 23.85 -8.56
CA PHE A 770 32.10 22.61 -8.51
C PHE A 770 31.68 21.57 -9.56
N GLY A 771 30.84 21.93 -10.53
CA GLY A 771 30.33 21.00 -11.56
C GLY A 771 31.42 20.29 -12.36
N ILE A 772 32.49 20.96 -12.70
CA ILE A 772 33.62 20.39 -13.45
C ILE A 772 34.40 19.39 -12.61
N HIS A 773 34.52 19.61 -11.31
CA HIS A 773 35.15 18.67 -10.39
C HIS A 773 34.31 17.37 -10.24
N VAL A 774 32.99 17.50 -10.21
CA VAL A 774 32.07 16.32 -10.22
C VAL A 774 32.20 15.55 -11.52
N ALA A 775 32.30 16.25 -12.67
CA ALA A 775 32.53 15.61 -13.95
C ALA A 775 33.85 14.80 -13.98
N LYS A 776 34.92 15.35 -13.37
CA LYS A 776 36.21 14.64 -13.19
C LYS A 776 36.06 13.38 -12.33
N LEU A 777 35.31 13.47 -11.22
CA LEU A 777 35.06 12.31 -10.33
C LEU A 777 34.20 11.24 -11.02
N ALA A 778 33.31 11.64 -11.92
CA ALA A 778 32.49 10.72 -12.74
C ALA A 778 33.30 10.02 -13.86
N GLY A 779 34.61 10.27 -13.97
CA GLY A 779 35.47 9.63 -14.95
C GLY A 779 35.43 10.27 -16.35
N MET A 780 34.96 11.52 -16.48
CA MET A 780 34.97 12.23 -17.76
C MET A 780 36.41 12.38 -18.32
N PRO A 781 36.64 12.25 -19.64
CA PRO A 781 37.97 12.34 -20.23
C PRO A 781 38.70 13.63 -19.85
N ALA A 782 39.99 13.51 -19.45
CA ALA A 782 40.78 14.64 -18.95
C ALA A 782 40.84 15.84 -19.92
N LYS A 783 40.85 15.60 -21.25
CA LYS A 783 40.80 16.65 -22.26
C LYS A 783 39.54 17.51 -22.18
N VAL A 784 38.37 16.87 -21.93
CA VAL A 784 37.08 17.58 -21.78
C VAL A 784 37.08 18.40 -20.50
N VAL A 785 37.52 17.80 -19.38
CA VAL A 785 37.61 18.46 -18.05
C VAL A 785 38.53 19.68 -18.11
N ASN A 786 39.70 19.55 -18.75
CA ASN A 786 40.66 20.67 -18.89
C ASN A 786 40.06 21.80 -19.74
N ARG A 787 39.41 21.45 -20.86
CA ARG A 787 38.77 22.46 -21.72
C ARG A 787 37.61 23.15 -20.99
N ALA A 788 36.81 22.43 -20.26
CA ALA A 788 35.73 22.98 -19.43
C ALA A 788 36.27 24.00 -18.39
N ASN A 789 37.38 23.71 -17.74
CA ASN A 789 38.05 24.64 -16.82
C ASN A 789 38.52 25.92 -17.52
N GLU A 790 39.06 25.83 -18.75
CA GLU A 790 39.46 27.00 -19.51
C GLU A 790 38.26 27.88 -19.85
N VAL A 791 37.18 27.26 -20.32
CA VAL A 791 35.93 27.96 -20.67
C VAL A 791 35.35 28.63 -19.42
N LEU A 792 35.29 27.94 -18.29
CA LEU A 792 34.79 28.48 -17.01
C LEU A 792 35.58 29.72 -16.60
N LYS A 793 36.92 29.67 -16.62
CA LYS A 793 37.78 30.83 -16.31
C LYS A 793 37.53 32.03 -17.21
N THR A 794 37.20 31.78 -18.47
CA THR A 794 36.91 32.86 -19.44
C THR A 794 35.57 33.52 -19.13
N LEU A 795 34.53 32.69 -18.78
CA LEU A 795 33.21 33.17 -18.40
C LEU A 795 33.21 33.91 -17.06
N GLU A 796 33.98 33.47 -16.08
CA GLU A 796 34.13 34.13 -14.77
C GLU A 796 34.86 35.48 -14.89
N LYS A 797 35.86 35.60 -15.77
CA LYS A 797 36.53 36.86 -16.05
C LYS A 797 35.64 37.90 -16.73
N SER A 798 34.73 37.47 -17.58
CA SER A 798 33.73 38.36 -18.18
C SER A 798 32.76 38.92 -17.13
N ARG A 799 32.42 38.13 -16.12
CA ARG A 799 31.57 38.58 -14.99
C ARG A 799 32.26 39.57 -14.05
N SER A 800 33.52 39.41 -13.76
CA SER A 800 34.24 40.29 -12.83
C SER A 800 34.51 41.70 -13.33
N HIS A 801 34.35 41.96 -14.61
CA HIS A 801 34.50 43.31 -15.18
C HIS A 801 33.24 44.16 -15.11
N SER A 802 32.08 43.63 -14.73
CA SER A 802 30.80 44.34 -14.58
C SER A 802 30.34 44.61 -13.12
N GLY A 803 31.16 44.28 -12.13
CA GLY A 803 30.83 44.42 -10.72
C GLY A 803 31.30 45.72 -10.08
N SER A 804 30.52 46.79 -10.12
CA SER A 804 30.61 47.89 -9.12
C SER A 804 29.59 47.69 -7.99
N LYS A 805 30.01 47.99 -6.76
CA LYS A 805 29.27 47.75 -5.50
C LYS A 805 27.93 48.50 -5.33
N ASP A 806 27.44 49.21 -6.35
CA ASP A 806 26.26 50.09 -6.24
C ASP A 806 24.96 49.49 -6.77
N SER A 807 24.96 48.19 -7.20
CA SER A 807 23.79 47.57 -7.86
C SER A 807 22.70 47.09 -6.89
N ALA A 808 23.01 46.88 -5.61
CA ALA A 808 22.06 46.27 -4.64
C ALA A 808 20.97 47.23 -4.13
N LYS A 809 21.13 48.54 -4.30
CA LYS A 809 20.14 49.55 -3.87
C LYS A 809 19.06 49.90 -4.91
N ALA A 810 19.24 49.46 -6.16
CA ALA A 810 18.42 49.89 -7.31
C ALA A 810 17.17 49.01 -7.59
N ILE A 811 16.98 47.90 -6.88
CA ILE A 811 15.90 46.91 -7.18
C ILE A 811 14.56 47.29 -6.53
N THR A 812 14.53 48.28 -5.62
CA THR A 812 13.33 48.66 -4.87
C THR A 812 12.54 49.86 -5.45
N ASP A 813 12.95 50.45 -6.53
CA ASP A 813 12.21 51.54 -7.20
C ASP A 813 11.47 51.04 -8.45
N GLU A 814 10.16 51.24 -8.50
CA GLU A 814 9.23 50.81 -9.57
C GLU A 814 9.54 51.35 -10.99
N SER A 815 10.67 51.98 -11.19
CA SER A 815 11.03 52.64 -12.48
C SER A 815 12.26 52.06 -13.20
N MET A 816 12.88 50.95 -12.73
CA MET A 816 14.01 50.33 -13.46
C MET A 816 13.68 48.91 -13.98
N GLN A 817 12.90 48.83 -15.02
CA GLN A 817 12.97 47.80 -16.03
C GLN A 817 14.31 47.90 -16.77
N LEU A 818 15.08 46.79 -16.82
CA LEU A 818 16.18 46.57 -17.79
C LEU A 818 17.59 47.12 -17.47
N SER A 819 18.14 46.85 -16.31
CA SER A 819 19.59 47.04 -16.13
C SER A 819 20.42 45.77 -15.87
N PHE A 820 19.78 44.57 -15.71
CA PHE A 820 20.53 43.36 -15.33
C PHE A 820 21.03 42.50 -16.50
N PHE A 821 20.67 42.84 -17.74
CA PHE A 821 21.04 42.04 -18.92
C PHE A 821 21.61 42.91 -20.04
N GLN A 822 22.83 43.38 -19.84
CA GLN A 822 23.63 43.73 -21.00
C GLN A 822 24.28 42.47 -21.55
N LEU A 823 23.69 41.89 -22.58
CA LEU A 823 24.41 41.10 -23.55
C LEU A 823 25.40 42.06 -24.19
N ASP A 824 26.67 42.01 -23.77
CA ASP A 824 27.77 42.63 -24.47
C ASP A 824 27.92 41.89 -25.81
N ASP A 825 27.16 42.33 -26.82
CA ASP A 825 27.45 42.02 -28.18
C ASP A 825 28.64 42.95 -28.57
N PRO A 826 29.84 42.41 -28.84
CA PRO A 826 31.01 43.18 -29.20
C PRO A 826 30.76 44.12 -30.37
N VAL A 827 29.76 43.83 -31.20
CA VAL A 827 29.32 44.68 -32.34
C VAL A 827 28.58 45.89 -31.82
N LEU A 828 27.72 45.75 -30.82
CA LEU A 828 26.98 46.88 -30.22
C LEU A 828 27.90 47.80 -29.42
N GLU A 829 28.93 47.25 -28.76
CA GLU A 829 29.92 48.06 -28.04
C GLU A 829 30.81 48.86 -28.99
N ASN A 830 31.26 48.28 -30.10
CA ASN A 830 31.98 48.96 -31.14
C ASN A 830 31.12 50.05 -31.79
N ILE A 831 29.86 49.85 -32.02
CA ILE A 831 28.90 50.84 -32.54
C ILE A 831 28.72 51.96 -31.53
N ARG A 832 28.62 51.68 -30.24
CA ARG A 832 28.53 52.71 -29.19
C ARG A 832 29.78 53.53 -29.08
N GLU A 833 30.95 52.93 -29.13
CA GLU A 833 32.22 53.70 -29.16
C GLU A 833 32.38 54.61 -30.40
N GLU A 834 31.99 54.11 -31.57
CA GLU A 834 32.05 54.91 -32.80
C GLU A 834 31.01 56.04 -32.77
N LEU A 835 29.81 55.85 -32.21
CA LEU A 835 28.82 56.87 -31.98
C LEU A 835 29.28 57.97 -31.01
N LEU A 836 29.94 57.56 -29.89
CA LEU A 836 30.48 58.53 -28.91
C LEU A 836 31.65 59.40 -29.42
N LYS A 837 32.39 58.94 -30.43
CA LYS A 837 33.49 59.66 -31.06
C LYS A 837 33.00 60.68 -32.08
N ILE A 838 31.72 60.76 -32.41
CA ILE A 838 31.12 61.66 -33.42
C ILE A 838 30.70 62.97 -32.78
N ASP A 839 31.32 64.04 -33.11
CA ASP A 839 30.81 65.42 -32.85
C ASP A 839 29.90 65.87 -33.99
N ILE A 840 28.59 65.84 -33.73
CA ILE A 840 27.53 66.12 -34.73
C ILE A 840 27.62 67.57 -35.27
N ASN A 841 28.18 68.49 -34.44
CA ASN A 841 28.28 69.95 -34.87
C ASN A 841 29.42 70.25 -35.85
N THR A 842 30.33 69.30 -36.05
CA THR A 842 31.48 69.44 -36.92
C THR A 842 31.36 68.67 -38.23
N LEU A 843 30.34 67.84 -38.42
CA LEU A 843 30.16 66.97 -39.58
C LEU A 843 29.38 67.62 -40.69
N THR A 844 29.92 67.58 -41.96
CA THR A 844 29.13 67.86 -43.10
C THR A 844 28.10 66.81 -43.44
N PRO A 845 26.99 67.09 -44.17
CA PRO A 845 25.95 66.08 -44.47
C PRO A 845 26.47 64.83 -45.19
N ILE A 846 27.51 64.93 -45.96
CA ILE A 846 28.15 63.85 -46.71
C ILE A 846 28.93 62.98 -45.75
N GLU A 847 29.71 63.58 -44.84
CA GLU A 847 30.45 62.86 -43.83
C GLU A 847 29.52 62.16 -42.85
N ALA A 848 28.39 62.74 -42.49
CA ALA A 848 27.38 62.13 -41.67
C ALA A 848 26.77 60.86 -42.32
N LEU A 849 26.48 60.91 -43.61
CA LEU A 849 26.03 59.77 -44.41
C LEU A 849 27.08 58.65 -44.52
N MET A 850 28.34 58.98 -44.65
CA MET A 850 29.48 58.10 -44.74
C MET A 850 29.68 57.36 -43.37
N LYS A 851 29.56 58.10 -42.26
CA LYS A 851 29.65 57.52 -40.89
C LYS A 851 28.45 56.59 -40.57
N LEU A 852 27.25 57.02 -40.96
CA LEU A 852 26.06 56.18 -40.85
C LEU A 852 26.17 54.84 -41.63
N ASN A 853 26.73 54.92 -42.84
CA ASN A 853 26.98 53.79 -43.71
C ASN A 853 28.07 52.86 -43.13
N SER A 854 29.10 53.40 -42.45
CA SER A 854 30.11 52.64 -41.72
C SER A 854 29.50 51.85 -40.53
N ILE A 855 28.68 52.53 -39.74
CA ILE A 855 27.99 51.92 -38.61
C ILE A 855 27.02 50.83 -39.06
N LYS A 856 26.28 51.09 -40.19
CA LYS A 856 25.40 50.06 -40.75
C LYS A 856 26.17 48.84 -41.25
N LYS A 857 27.38 49.01 -41.83
CA LYS A 857 28.23 47.86 -42.20
C LYS A 857 28.74 47.05 -41.03
N MET A 858 28.86 47.58 -39.80
CA MET A 858 29.23 46.87 -38.61
C MET A 858 28.09 45.95 -38.13
N ILE A 859 26.86 46.25 -38.48
CA ILE A 859 25.67 45.42 -38.16
C ILE A 859 25.52 44.22 -39.15
N GLY A 860 26.35 44.12 -40.19
CA GLY A 860 26.36 42.99 -41.10
C GLY A 860 25.30 43.01 -42.21
N ARG A 861 24.76 44.15 -42.58
CA ARG A 861 23.94 44.32 -43.77
C ARG A 861 24.38 45.47 -44.64
#